data_2abb70416cbc340533618dccdce43f14
#
_entry.id   2abb70416cbc340533618dccdce43f14
#
_cell.length_a   1.000
_cell.length_b   1.000
_cell.length_c   1.000
_cell.angle_alpha   90.00
_cell.angle_beta   90.00
_cell.angle_gamma   90.00
#
_symmetry.space_group_name_H-M   'P 1'
#
loop_
_entity.id
_entity.type
_entity.pdbx_description
1 polymer ?
#
loop_
_entity_poly.entity_id
_entity_poly.type
_entity_poly.pdbx_seq_one_letter_code
_entity_poly.pdbx_strand_id
1 'polypeptide(L)'
;MGQGEKHIEILAPAGNFKALQAAVCGGANAVYLGLDHFNARRGADNFTLKNLKAACDYAHLRGVKIYLTLNIIVFENEFNTAMQMAYDAANAGVDAFIVQDLGIARAVVDEIPHVPLHISTQMNIHDEAGLRAVAELGAKRVCLGRECSLSRIENLCKLGSELGVEIETFGHGALCICYSGQCLMSSMIGGRSANRGTCAQACRLNYELHEGEASLGKKRADEDDKRGEYLLSPKDLCTIEILPKLKAAGVASLKIEGRMKNPEYVFEVVSVYRHAIDRLYKNGAEDYAPTTKEITRLQEAFSRGFTTAYMEGHRGNEIMSYKRPNNRGINIGRVTGITSIKLFVDTKQKLSVGDVLEIWTKRGRSTIKVDNDTKFKGNTAQFLLNTKDYSLRNIRKSDRVFRVRSAETAFEVDEFQPKIPVDCKLALKIGQPAAIEFKASASDPKAFASDPKHPVEAARTKAVTSDEVREHIDRLGQTPFRINNFELELDENVGIGFSSLHHLRAEALKKLETEILASHHPNLCTDPSSSTPTLGTRKPKKLVKNNIPKKDALLLTSDELFTKKEFCDKLGFVFDNITEGINFEVGPHIPVVNSEAVYYFKNLGAKRIWLSPEMTIDQIKEITKHFPEMSFGLFIMGPQELMITRHCILMSLGSCKQDCKNCERRSKAHYLLDRKGYEFPVITDVSGRSHLYNSVSHDLCHSIGELREAGVDTFLIDTTLMHPKQRQQAITRAHKALEFSTRSSHTNGSRVQANRNQSTDTKVEKLPNTTTGHLFRPVL
;
A
#
# COMPACT_ATOMS: atom_id res chain seq x y z
N MET A 1 3.91 -18.38 -34.39
CA MET A 1 4.93 -17.80 -33.52
C MET A 1 4.54 -18.16 -32.09
N GLY A 2 5.38 -18.93 -31.38
CA GLY A 2 5.08 -19.34 -30.03
C GLY A 2 4.93 -18.12 -29.15
N GLN A 3 3.92 -18.10 -28.27
CA GLN A 3 3.81 -17.08 -27.25
C GLN A 3 5.10 -17.15 -26.40
N GLY A 4 5.96 -16.12 -26.48
CA GLY A 4 7.16 -16.04 -25.67
C GLY A 4 6.78 -16.11 -24.20
N GLU A 5 7.58 -16.79 -23.38
CA GLU A 5 7.38 -16.91 -21.93
C GLU A 5 7.16 -15.51 -21.31
N LYS A 6 5.99 -15.28 -20.70
CA LYS A 6 5.67 -13.97 -20.07
C LYS A 6 6.57 -13.78 -18.85
N HIS A 7 7.41 -12.75 -18.87
CA HIS A 7 8.27 -12.42 -17.73
C HIS A 7 7.45 -11.88 -16.57
N ILE A 8 7.93 -12.11 -15.35
CA ILE A 8 7.35 -11.52 -14.14
C ILE A 8 7.42 -9.98 -14.26
N GLU A 9 6.26 -9.33 -14.11
CA GLU A 9 6.15 -7.87 -14.08
C GLU A 9 6.78 -7.30 -12.80
N ILE A 10 7.55 -6.22 -12.92
CA ILE A 10 7.98 -5.41 -11.77
C ILE A 10 7.02 -4.24 -11.65
N LEU A 11 6.24 -4.22 -10.56
CA LEU A 11 5.34 -3.13 -10.19
C LEU A 11 6.05 -2.22 -9.17
N ALA A 12 6.52 -1.06 -9.64
CA ALA A 12 7.31 -0.11 -8.85
C ALA A 12 6.44 0.97 -8.19
N PRO A 13 6.85 1.52 -7.03
CA PRO A 13 6.15 2.61 -6.37
C PRO A 13 6.57 3.98 -6.91
N ALA A 14 5.61 4.93 -7.01
CA ALA A 14 5.94 6.35 -7.18
C ALA A 14 5.13 7.22 -6.21
N GLY A 15 5.82 7.98 -5.36
CA GLY A 15 5.23 8.98 -4.48
C GLY A 15 5.18 10.38 -5.11
N ASN A 16 5.97 10.61 -6.17
CA ASN A 16 6.03 11.85 -6.93
C ASN A 16 6.63 11.61 -8.32
N PHE A 17 6.71 12.65 -9.15
CA PHE A 17 7.16 12.53 -10.53
C PHE A 17 8.63 12.07 -10.65
N LYS A 18 9.54 12.51 -9.77
CA LYS A 18 10.93 12.04 -9.75
C LYS A 18 11.04 10.54 -9.42
N ALA A 19 10.19 10.04 -8.51
CA ALA A 19 10.13 8.62 -8.20
C ALA A 19 9.54 7.80 -9.37
N LEU A 20 8.57 8.35 -10.14
CA LEU A 20 8.10 7.77 -11.40
C LEU A 20 9.25 7.64 -12.41
N GLN A 21 10.01 8.71 -12.62
CA GLN A 21 11.17 8.69 -13.50
C GLN A 21 12.19 7.64 -13.05
N ALA A 22 12.47 7.58 -11.75
CA ALA A 22 13.37 6.58 -11.16
C ALA A 22 12.89 5.14 -11.38
N ALA A 23 11.59 4.88 -11.26
CA ALA A 23 10.98 3.57 -11.53
C ALA A 23 11.15 3.15 -13.00
N VAL A 24 10.84 4.06 -13.92
CA VAL A 24 10.97 3.84 -15.38
C VAL A 24 12.44 3.61 -15.75
N CYS A 25 13.36 4.44 -15.26
CA CYS A 25 14.79 4.30 -15.48
C CYS A 25 15.36 3.00 -14.88
N GLY A 26 14.79 2.53 -13.78
CA GLY A 26 15.14 1.26 -13.14
C GLY A 26 14.63 0.02 -13.92
N GLY A 27 13.78 0.19 -14.93
CA GLY A 27 13.25 -0.90 -15.75
C GLY A 27 11.96 -1.52 -15.20
N ALA A 28 11.11 -0.73 -14.52
CA ALA A 28 9.78 -1.16 -14.13
C ALA A 28 8.90 -1.45 -15.37
N ASN A 29 8.03 -2.46 -15.27
CA ASN A 29 7.00 -2.74 -16.28
C ASN A 29 5.72 -1.94 -16.02
N ALA A 30 5.44 -1.67 -14.74
CA ALA A 30 4.33 -0.86 -14.30
C ALA A 30 4.70 -0.05 -13.06
N VAL A 31 4.03 1.09 -12.87
CA VAL A 31 4.20 1.94 -11.70
C VAL A 31 2.87 2.17 -11.03
N TYR A 32 2.80 1.96 -9.70
CA TYR A 32 1.62 2.33 -8.94
C TYR A 32 1.83 3.64 -8.20
N LEU A 33 0.84 4.50 -8.30
CA LEU A 33 0.85 5.82 -7.70
C LEU A 33 -0.51 6.14 -7.04
N GLY A 34 -0.58 7.20 -6.28
CA GLY A 34 -1.84 7.68 -5.68
C GLY A 34 -1.99 9.17 -5.90
N LEU A 35 -3.24 9.61 -5.92
CA LEU A 35 -3.57 11.02 -5.86
C LEU A 35 -3.53 11.52 -4.41
N ASP A 36 -3.73 12.79 -4.19
CA ASP A 36 -3.78 13.45 -2.89
C ASP A 36 -4.88 12.91 -1.96
N HIS A 37 -5.92 12.26 -2.54
CA HIS A 37 -7.03 11.64 -1.81
C HIS A 37 -7.14 10.13 -2.09
N PHE A 38 -7.92 9.43 -1.25
CA PHE A 38 -8.35 8.03 -1.40
C PHE A 38 -7.24 6.99 -1.58
N ASN A 39 -6.05 7.21 -1.01
CA ASN A 39 -4.95 6.25 -1.09
C ASN A 39 -4.30 5.94 0.27
N ALA A 40 -3.71 4.73 0.39
CA ALA A 40 -3.12 4.21 1.63
C ALA A 40 -1.81 4.89 2.06
N ARG A 41 -1.32 5.90 1.35
CA ARG A 41 -0.10 6.66 1.66
C ARG A 41 -0.35 8.16 1.54
N ARG A 42 -1.34 8.69 2.27
CA ARG A 42 -1.67 10.13 2.29
C ARG A 42 -0.49 11.03 2.62
N GLY A 43 0.48 10.53 3.40
CA GLY A 43 1.67 11.30 3.76
C GLY A 43 2.80 11.31 2.71
N ALA A 44 2.64 10.71 1.53
CA ALA A 44 3.52 10.91 0.39
C ALA A 44 3.18 12.26 -0.29
N ASP A 45 4.08 12.76 -1.16
CA ASP A 45 3.79 13.98 -1.95
C ASP A 45 2.58 13.79 -2.85
N ASN A 46 2.39 12.57 -3.37
CA ASN A 46 1.31 12.13 -4.24
C ASN A 46 1.21 12.94 -5.56
N PHE A 47 0.36 12.46 -6.46
CA PHE A 47 0.05 13.13 -7.71
C PHE A 47 -1.28 13.91 -7.55
N THR A 48 -1.50 14.84 -8.45
CA THR A 48 -2.78 15.54 -8.62
C THR A 48 -3.38 15.17 -9.97
N LEU A 49 -4.69 15.32 -10.15
CA LEU A 49 -5.32 15.11 -11.46
C LEU A 49 -4.66 15.94 -12.56
N LYS A 50 -4.17 17.14 -12.22
CA LYS A 50 -3.49 18.05 -13.19
C LYS A 50 -2.21 17.46 -13.77
N ASN A 51 -1.43 16.70 -12.97
CA ASN A 51 -0.16 16.12 -13.43
C ASN A 51 -0.25 14.63 -13.73
N LEU A 52 -1.41 13.99 -13.50
CA LEU A 52 -1.61 12.56 -13.73
C LEU A 52 -1.46 12.23 -15.23
N LYS A 53 -2.09 13.01 -16.11
CA LYS A 53 -1.96 12.80 -17.57
C LYS A 53 -0.50 12.86 -18.02
N ALA A 54 0.26 13.84 -17.56
CA ALA A 54 1.69 13.94 -17.88
C ALA A 54 2.49 12.75 -17.36
N ALA A 55 2.09 12.19 -16.21
CA ALA A 55 2.69 10.97 -15.65
C ALA A 55 2.37 9.74 -16.51
N CYS A 56 1.12 9.59 -16.95
CA CYS A 56 0.72 8.54 -17.89
C CYS A 56 1.48 8.64 -19.21
N ASP A 57 1.47 9.82 -19.84
CA ASP A 57 2.15 10.06 -21.11
C ASP A 57 3.67 9.75 -21.00
N TYR A 58 4.33 10.21 -19.94
CA TYR A 58 5.74 9.92 -19.69
C TYR A 58 6.03 8.41 -19.60
N ALA A 59 5.19 7.68 -18.89
CA ALA A 59 5.33 6.24 -18.69
C ALA A 59 4.99 5.44 -19.96
N HIS A 60 3.87 5.77 -20.61
CA HIS A 60 3.38 5.08 -21.81
C HIS A 60 4.32 5.22 -22.99
N LEU A 61 4.91 6.40 -23.20
CA LEU A 61 5.96 6.58 -24.21
C LEU A 61 7.13 5.60 -24.02
N ARG A 62 7.35 5.10 -22.82
CA ARG A 62 8.42 4.14 -22.50
C ARG A 62 7.92 2.72 -22.27
N GLY A 63 6.65 2.44 -22.66
CA GLY A 63 6.03 1.12 -22.52
C GLY A 63 5.75 0.70 -21.09
N VAL A 64 5.65 1.65 -20.14
CA VAL A 64 5.39 1.39 -18.72
C VAL A 64 3.95 1.76 -18.37
N LYS A 65 3.25 0.86 -17.71
CA LYS A 65 1.85 1.05 -17.29
C LYS A 65 1.74 1.85 -16.00
N ILE A 66 0.60 2.55 -15.83
CA ILE A 66 0.27 3.31 -14.63
C ILE A 66 -0.96 2.71 -13.93
N TYR A 67 -0.79 2.29 -12.67
CA TYR A 67 -1.88 1.79 -11.84
C TYR A 67 -2.20 2.76 -10.71
N LEU A 68 -3.45 3.26 -10.70
CA LEU A 68 -3.90 4.20 -9.67
C LEU A 68 -4.38 3.47 -8.44
N THR A 69 -3.92 3.90 -7.26
CA THR A 69 -4.40 3.37 -5.98
C THR A 69 -5.62 4.13 -5.47
N LEU A 70 -6.75 3.41 -5.35
CA LEU A 70 -7.96 3.78 -4.61
C LEU A 70 -8.14 2.78 -3.44
N ASN A 71 -7.08 2.61 -2.65
CA ASN A 71 -6.91 1.46 -1.78
C ASN A 71 -7.06 1.80 -0.30
N ILE A 72 -8.12 2.52 0.04
CA ILE A 72 -8.63 2.75 1.38
C ILE A 72 -10.11 2.40 1.44
N ILE A 73 -10.68 2.31 2.66
CA ILE A 73 -12.12 2.29 2.85
C ILE A 73 -12.68 3.69 2.58
N VAL A 74 -13.85 3.75 1.91
CA VAL A 74 -14.49 5.00 1.47
C VAL A 74 -15.87 5.09 2.13
N PHE A 75 -16.07 6.11 2.98
CA PHE A 75 -17.35 6.32 3.64
C PHE A 75 -18.41 6.83 2.66
N GLU A 76 -19.69 6.66 3.04
CA GLU A 76 -20.84 6.99 2.20
C GLU A 76 -20.79 8.42 1.63
N ASN A 77 -20.49 9.40 2.47
CA ASN A 77 -20.41 10.81 2.08
C ASN A 77 -19.24 11.15 1.14
N GLU A 78 -18.25 10.27 1.00
CA GLU A 78 -17.08 10.43 0.14
C GLU A 78 -17.23 9.65 -1.17
N PHE A 79 -18.19 8.74 -1.27
CA PHE A 79 -18.29 7.75 -2.35
C PHE A 79 -18.35 8.39 -3.74
N ASN A 80 -19.23 9.38 -3.93
CA ASN A 80 -19.37 10.06 -5.21
C ASN A 80 -18.08 10.82 -5.61
N THR A 81 -17.38 11.40 -4.63
CA THR A 81 -16.10 12.09 -4.88
C THR A 81 -15.03 11.10 -5.30
N ALA A 82 -14.98 9.92 -4.69
CA ALA A 82 -14.03 8.86 -5.05
C ALA A 82 -14.31 8.31 -6.46
N MET A 83 -15.59 8.12 -6.83
CA MET A 83 -15.96 7.67 -8.17
C MET A 83 -15.69 8.75 -9.23
N GLN A 84 -15.95 10.04 -8.96
CA GLN A 84 -15.59 11.11 -9.88
C GLN A 84 -14.07 11.13 -10.14
N MET A 85 -13.27 10.98 -9.08
CA MET A 85 -11.82 10.90 -9.21
C MET A 85 -11.39 9.67 -10.02
N ALA A 86 -12.08 8.54 -9.92
CA ALA A 86 -11.83 7.36 -10.73
C ALA A 86 -12.12 7.62 -12.22
N TYR A 87 -13.23 8.29 -12.55
CA TYR A 87 -13.54 8.71 -13.92
C TYR A 87 -12.47 9.65 -14.51
N ASP A 88 -12.09 10.66 -13.74
CA ASP A 88 -11.08 11.65 -14.19
C ASP A 88 -9.73 10.97 -14.42
N ALA A 89 -9.38 10.00 -13.58
CA ALA A 89 -8.15 9.23 -13.73
C ALA A 89 -8.20 8.26 -14.92
N ALA A 90 -9.35 7.63 -15.19
CA ALA A 90 -9.53 6.81 -16.39
C ALA A 90 -9.33 7.65 -17.66
N ASN A 91 -9.92 8.86 -17.69
CA ASN A 91 -9.74 9.81 -18.79
C ASN A 91 -8.29 10.34 -18.91
N ALA A 92 -7.54 10.39 -17.79
CA ALA A 92 -6.12 10.73 -17.82
C ALA A 92 -5.23 9.60 -18.35
N GLY A 93 -5.77 8.38 -18.46
CA GLY A 93 -5.12 7.24 -19.08
C GLY A 93 -4.48 6.23 -18.12
N VAL A 94 -5.02 6.04 -16.93
CA VAL A 94 -4.53 4.97 -16.05
C VAL A 94 -4.90 3.59 -16.59
N ASP A 95 -3.99 2.62 -16.45
CA ASP A 95 -4.14 1.26 -17.00
C ASP A 95 -4.87 0.30 -16.06
N ALA A 96 -4.98 0.61 -14.77
CA ALA A 96 -5.75 -0.16 -13.79
C ALA A 96 -6.01 0.63 -12.51
N PHE A 97 -7.05 0.22 -11.78
CA PHE A 97 -7.32 0.68 -10.42
C PHE A 97 -6.94 -0.39 -9.39
N ILE A 98 -6.18 -0.01 -8.35
CA ILE A 98 -5.87 -0.89 -7.20
C ILE A 98 -6.81 -0.50 -6.05
N VAL A 99 -7.79 -1.36 -5.73
CA VAL A 99 -8.91 -1.03 -4.84
C VAL A 99 -8.93 -1.93 -3.61
N GLN A 100 -9.32 -1.36 -2.45
CA GLN A 100 -9.60 -2.08 -1.20
C GLN A 100 -11.09 -2.15 -0.90
N ASP A 101 -11.84 -1.07 -1.08
CA ASP A 101 -13.24 -0.95 -0.73
C ASP A 101 -14.12 -1.77 -1.68
N LEU A 102 -14.99 -2.63 -1.13
CA LEU A 102 -15.86 -3.50 -1.93
C LEU A 102 -16.90 -2.72 -2.74
N GLY A 103 -17.45 -1.63 -2.18
CA GLY A 103 -18.41 -0.79 -2.89
C GLY A 103 -17.75 -0.07 -4.07
N ILE A 104 -16.56 0.50 -3.86
CA ILE A 104 -15.77 1.11 -4.94
C ILE A 104 -15.34 0.07 -5.98
N ALA A 105 -14.91 -1.12 -5.55
CA ALA A 105 -14.52 -2.19 -6.47
C ALA A 105 -15.68 -2.58 -7.39
N ARG A 106 -16.88 -2.74 -6.85
CA ARG A 106 -18.08 -3.03 -7.63
C ARG A 106 -18.43 -1.89 -8.58
N ALA A 107 -18.45 -0.66 -8.08
CA ALA A 107 -18.81 0.51 -8.88
C ALA A 107 -17.83 0.74 -10.04
N VAL A 108 -16.53 0.54 -9.83
CA VAL A 108 -15.51 0.66 -10.89
C VAL A 108 -15.74 -0.37 -11.99
N VAL A 109 -16.05 -1.62 -11.64
CA VAL A 109 -16.34 -2.67 -12.64
C VAL A 109 -17.60 -2.35 -13.45
N ASP A 110 -18.64 -1.87 -12.78
CA ASP A 110 -19.92 -1.58 -13.43
C ASP A 110 -19.89 -0.29 -14.28
N GLU A 111 -19.19 0.75 -13.82
CA GLU A 111 -19.27 2.08 -14.41
C GLU A 111 -18.04 2.45 -15.25
N ILE A 112 -16.86 1.81 -15.01
CA ILE A 112 -15.60 2.06 -15.75
C ILE A 112 -15.02 0.73 -16.24
N PRO A 113 -15.77 -0.10 -16.98
CA PRO A 113 -15.37 -1.48 -17.32
C PRO A 113 -14.14 -1.60 -18.21
N HIS A 114 -13.74 -0.52 -18.86
CA HIS A 114 -12.55 -0.47 -19.72
C HIS A 114 -11.24 -0.34 -18.93
N VAL A 115 -11.28 0.02 -17.63
CA VAL A 115 -10.11 0.07 -16.76
C VAL A 115 -10.12 -1.14 -15.81
N PRO A 116 -9.16 -2.05 -15.91
CA PRO A 116 -9.09 -3.26 -15.09
C PRO A 116 -9.08 -3.01 -13.59
N LEU A 117 -9.82 -3.84 -12.84
CA LEU A 117 -9.80 -3.87 -11.39
C LEU A 117 -8.66 -4.76 -10.89
N HIS A 118 -7.74 -4.20 -10.09
CA HIS A 118 -6.75 -4.92 -9.32
C HIS A 118 -7.11 -4.85 -7.83
N ILE A 119 -7.11 -5.99 -7.14
CA ILE A 119 -7.42 -6.04 -5.72
C ILE A 119 -6.18 -5.70 -4.90
N SER A 120 -6.33 -4.72 -4.00
CA SER A 120 -5.29 -4.33 -3.06
C SER A 120 -5.02 -5.44 -2.03
N THR A 121 -3.76 -5.60 -1.61
CA THR A 121 -3.41 -6.44 -0.45
C THR A 121 -4.19 -6.08 0.82
N GLN A 122 -4.71 -4.87 0.93
CA GLN A 122 -5.51 -4.44 2.08
C GLN A 122 -6.91 -5.09 2.13
N MET A 123 -7.38 -5.71 1.05
CA MET A 123 -8.57 -6.58 1.07
C MET A 123 -8.27 -7.96 1.68
N ASN A 124 -7.00 -8.24 1.96
CA ASN A 124 -6.51 -9.42 2.69
C ASN A 124 -6.85 -10.76 2.05
N ILE A 125 -6.82 -10.84 0.72
CA ILE A 125 -7.02 -12.10 0.02
C ILE A 125 -5.79 -13.00 0.22
N HIS A 126 -6.00 -14.19 0.81
CA HIS A 126 -4.93 -15.13 1.15
C HIS A 126 -5.35 -16.60 1.09
N ASP A 127 -6.56 -16.90 0.62
CA ASP A 127 -7.10 -18.26 0.43
C ASP A 127 -7.92 -18.37 -0.87
N GLU A 128 -8.30 -19.59 -1.20
CA GLU A 128 -9.00 -19.91 -2.45
C GLU A 128 -10.39 -19.29 -2.51
N ALA A 129 -11.13 -19.32 -1.41
CA ALA A 129 -12.47 -18.75 -1.34
C ALA A 129 -12.45 -17.23 -1.54
N GLY A 130 -11.48 -16.54 -0.92
CA GLY A 130 -11.27 -15.11 -1.16
C GLY A 130 -10.91 -14.79 -2.61
N LEU A 131 -10.07 -15.63 -3.26
CA LEU A 131 -9.73 -15.44 -4.67
C LEU A 131 -10.94 -15.64 -5.59
N ARG A 132 -11.78 -16.67 -5.34
CA ARG A 132 -13.03 -16.88 -6.07
C ARG A 132 -13.99 -15.69 -5.92
N ALA A 133 -14.17 -15.20 -4.70
CA ALA A 133 -15.04 -14.06 -4.42
C ALA A 133 -14.66 -12.81 -5.23
N VAL A 134 -13.38 -12.48 -5.28
CA VAL A 134 -12.93 -11.29 -6.03
C VAL A 134 -12.86 -11.54 -7.54
N ALA A 135 -12.68 -12.76 -7.99
CA ALA A 135 -12.82 -13.14 -9.41
C ALA A 135 -14.25 -12.90 -9.89
N GLU A 136 -15.26 -13.31 -9.11
CA GLU A 136 -16.67 -13.02 -9.41
C GLU A 136 -16.99 -11.52 -9.35
N LEU A 137 -16.31 -10.76 -8.49
CA LEU A 137 -16.41 -9.30 -8.47
C LEU A 137 -15.88 -8.65 -9.75
N GLY A 138 -15.11 -9.38 -10.58
CA GLY A 138 -14.55 -8.91 -11.85
C GLY A 138 -13.07 -8.54 -11.80
N ALA A 139 -12.37 -8.88 -10.72
CA ALA A 139 -10.93 -8.61 -10.59
C ALA A 139 -10.12 -9.26 -11.72
N LYS A 140 -9.12 -8.54 -12.23
CA LYS A 140 -8.15 -9.06 -13.21
C LYS A 140 -6.80 -9.40 -12.57
N ARG A 141 -6.52 -8.84 -11.38
CA ARG A 141 -5.31 -9.13 -10.60
C ARG A 141 -5.58 -9.03 -9.12
N VAL A 142 -4.90 -9.86 -8.34
CA VAL A 142 -4.98 -9.85 -6.87
C VAL A 142 -3.59 -9.75 -6.27
N CYS A 143 -3.35 -8.70 -5.47
CA CYS A 143 -2.16 -8.63 -4.61
C CYS A 143 -2.44 -9.39 -3.31
N LEU A 144 -1.82 -10.55 -3.16
CA LEU A 144 -2.05 -11.43 -2.00
C LEU A 144 -1.65 -10.79 -0.67
N GLY A 145 -2.26 -11.27 0.40
CA GLY A 145 -1.80 -11.02 1.77
C GLY A 145 -0.35 -11.49 1.96
N ARG A 146 0.45 -10.72 2.69
CA ARG A 146 1.91 -10.97 2.91
C ARG A 146 2.17 -12.19 3.78
N GLU A 147 1.13 -12.77 4.34
CA GLU A 147 1.13 -13.93 5.23
C GLU A 147 1.15 -15.27 4.46
N CYS A 148 1.03 -15.26 3.13
CA CYS A 148 1.01 -16.46 2.30
C CYS A 148 2.39 -17.16 2.28
N SER A 149 2.40 -18.49 2.41
CA SER A 149 3.57 -19.33 2.14
C SER A 149 3.73 -19.58 0.64
N LEU A 150 4.93 -19.98 0.20
CA LEU A 150 5.17 -20.33 -1.22
C LEU A 150 4.20 -21.37 -1.75
N SER A 151 3.92 -22.44 -0.98
CA SER A 151 2.95 -23.46 -1.37
C SER A 151 1.53 -22.92 -1.56
N ARG A 152 1.12 -21.97 -0.69
CA ARG A 152 -0.19 -21.30 -0.84
C ARG A 152 -0.20 -20.36 -2.04
N ILE A 153 0.87 -19.63 -2.29
CA ILE A 153 1.01 -18.78 -3.47
C ILE A 153 0.89 -19.62 -4.74
N GLU A 154 1.58 -20.78 -4.81
CA GLU A 154 1.51 -21.70 -5.93
C GLU A 154 0.07 -22.19 -6.20
N ASN A 155 -0.65 -22.63 -5.15
CA ASN A 155 -2.04 -23.05 -5.28
C ASN A 155 -2.94 -21.93 -5.77
N LEU A 156 -2.76 -20.71 -5.24
CA LEU A 156 -3.53 -19.53 -5.65
C LEU A 156 -3.18 -19.09 -7.09
N CYS A 157 -1.93 -19.26 -7.55
CA CYS A 157 -1.56 -18.99 -8.94
C CYS A 157 -2.23 -19.97 -9.90
N LYS A 158 -2.30 -21.26 -9.56
CA LYS A 158 -3.02 -22.28 -10.34
C LYS A 158 -4.51 -21.93 -10.44
N LEU A 159 -5.17 -21.69 -9.32
CA LEU A 159 -6.57 -21.28 -9.29
C LEU A 159 -6.80 -19.94 -10.01
N GLY A 160 -5.91 -18.98 -9.85
CA GLY A 160 -5.97 -17.70 -10.54
C GLY A 160 -5.92 -17.84 -12.06
N SER A 161 -5.08 -18.74 -12.57
CA SER A 161 -5.01 -19.07 -14.00
C SER A 161 -6.34 -19.66 -14.51
N GLU A 162 -6.99 -20.53 -13.72
CA GLU A 162 -8.31 -21.11 -14.07
C GLU A 162 -9.40 -20.02 -14.08
N LEU A 163 -9.34 -19.04 -13.18
CA LEU A 163 -10.31 -17.98 -13.05
C LEU A 163 -10.01 -16.76 -13.94
N GLY A 164 -8.90 -16.74 -14.67
CA GLY A 164 -8.45 -15.59 -15.46
C GLY A 164 -8.01 -14.39 -14.61
N VAL A 165 -7.47 -14.64 -13.40
CA VAL A 165 -6.99 -13.63 -12.44
C VAL A 165 -5.49 -13.78 -12.21
N GLU A 166 -4.73 -12.74 -12.49
CA GLU A 166 -3.29 -12.71 -12.24
C GLU A 166 -2.99 -12.57 -10.74
N ILE A 167 -1.96 -13.27 -10.28
CA ILE A 167 -1.50 -13.19 -8.89
C ILE A 167 -0.27 -12.29 -8.79
N GLU A 168 -0.38 -11.29 -7.91
CA GLU A 168 0.69 -10.37 -7.51
C GLU A 168 1.13 -10.66 -6.08
N THR A 169 2.44 -10.62 -5.82
CA THR A 169 3.01 -10.70 -4.46
C THR A 169 3.95 -9.54 -4.21
N PHE A 170 4.19 -9.19 -2.93
CA PHE A 170 5.27 -8.27 -2.63
C PHE A 170 6.63 -8.94 -2.85
N GLY A 171 7.53 -8.24 -3.54
CA GLY A 171 8.92 -8.67 -3.79
C GLY A 171 9.91 -8.02 -2.82
N HIS A 172 9.71 -6.76 -2.45
CA HIS A 172 10.68 -6.02 -1.62
C HIS A 172 10.02 -4.92 -0.80
N GLY A 173 10.63 -4.61 0.35
CA GLY A 173 10.36 -3.41 1.14
C GLY A 173 9.64 -3.69 2.46
N ALA A 174 8.98 -2.67 3.01
CA ALA A 174 8.43 -2.72 4.37
C ALA A 174 7.36 -3.79 4.55
N LEU A 175 7.56 -4.67 5.55
CA LEU A 175 6.58 -5.66 5.97
C LEU A 175 5.66 -5.07 7.05
N CYS A 176 4.35 -5.34 6.95
CA CYS A 176 3.39 -5.08 8.00
C CYS A 176 3.36 -6.26 8.97
N ILE A 177 3.25 -6.00 10.28
CA ILE A 177 3.13 -7.05 11.30
C ILE A 177 1.71 -7.59 11.40
N CYS A 178 0.70 -6.76 11.17
CA CYS A 178 -0.70 -7.13 11.16
C CYS A 178 -1.07 -7.78 9.83
N TYR A 179 -2.06 -8.67 9.83
CA TYR A 179 -2.75 -9.03 8.60
C TYR A 179 -3.18 -7.76 7.86
N SER A 180 -2.93 -7.73 6.56
CA SER A 180 -3.13 -6.52 5.75
C SER A 180 -4.59 -6.07 5.80
N GLY A 181 -4.84 -4.76 5.99
CA GLY A 181 -6.18 -4.20 6.10
C GLY A 181 -6.95 -4.47 7.41
N GLN A 182 -6.34 -5.18 8.37
CA GLN A 182 -7.00 -5.61 9.62
C GLN A 182 -6.51 -4.85 10.86
N CYS A 183 -5.76 -3.75 10.70
CA CYS A 183 -5.17 -3.03 11.81
C CYS A 183 -6.00 -1.83 12.26
N LEU A 184 -6.54 -1.88 13.47
CA LEU A 184 -7.22 -0.78 14.15
C LEU A 184 -6.33 -0.06 15.17
N MET A 185 -5.08 -0.51 15.39
CA MET A 185 -4.21 0.02 16.44
C MET A 185 -4.00 1.53 16.34
N SER A 186 -3.69 2.01 15.14
CA SER A 186 -3.41 3.43 14.91
C SER A 186 -4.65 4.32 15.02
N SER A 187 -5.83 3.83 14.63
CA SER A 187 -7.09 4.57 14.74
C SER A 187 -7.57 4.61 16.19
N MET A 188 -7.63 3.49 16.87
CA MET A 188 -8.18 3.41 18.24
C MET A 188 -7.30 4.12 19.28
N ILE A 189 -5.97 4.12 19.10
CA ILE A 189 -5.03 4.83 20.01
C ILE A 189 -4.93 6.31 19.68
N GLY A 190 -4.93 6.69 18.38
CA GLY A 190 -4.58 8.04 17.97
C GLY A 190 -5.48 8.68 16.90
N GLY A 191 -6.63 8.10 16.56
CA GLY A 191 -7.56 8.64 15.57
C GLY A 191 -7.07 8.60 14.12
N ARG A 192 -5.94 7.93 13.84
CA ARG A 192 -5.30 7.84 12.51
C ARG A 192 -5.51 6.47 11.91
N SER A 193 -6.50 6.30 11.04
CA SER A 193 -6.83 5.00 10.48
C SER A 193 -5.77 4.50 9.50
N ALA A 194 -5.27 3.28 9.76
CA ALA A 194 -4.40 2.56 8.82
C ALA A 194 -5.14 2.21 7.53
N ASN A 195 -6.44 1.92 7.62
CA ASN A 195 -7.32 1.58 6.51
C ASN A 195 -7.72 2.82 5.68
N ARG A 196 -7.36 4.02 6.16
CA ARG A 196 -7.58 5.29 5.45
C ARG A 196 -6.26 6.02 5.11
N GLY A 197 -5.15 5.30 5.14
CA GLY A 197 -3.86 5.80 4.68
C GLY A 197 -3.09 6.69 5.66
N THR A 198 -3.53 6.80 6.92
CA THR A 198 -2.92 7.68 7.93
C THR A 198 -2.20 6.94 9.06
N CYS A 199 -1.79 5.69 8.84
CA CYS A 199 -1.12 4.85 9.84
C CYS A 199 0.02 5.55 10.56
N ALA A 200 -0.04 5.62 11.91
CA ALA A 200 1.00 6.22 12.75
C ALA A 200 2.20 5.28 13.00
N GLN A 201 2.17 4.04 12.49
CA GLN A 201 3.20 3.03 12.71
C GLN A 201 3.48 2.73 14.19
N ALA A 202 2.44 2.66 15.03
CA ALA A 202 2.55 2.34 16.46
C ALA A 202 3.30 1.02 16.71
N CYS A 203 3.23 0.04 15.80
CA CYS A 203 4.01 -1.20 15.85
C CYS A 203 5.53 -1.00 15.73
N ARG A 204 6.02 0.19 15.38
CA ARG A 204 7.44 0.54 15.33
C ARG A 204 7.95 1.23 16.60
N LEU A 205 7.14 1.28 17.65
CA LEU A 205 7.51 1.78 18.97
C LEU A 205 8.04 0.66 19.86
N ASN A 206 8.63 1.05 21.00
CA ASN A 206 9.13 0.12 22.01
C ASN A 206 7.97 -0.40 22.86
N TYR A 207 8.04 -1.70 23.18
CA TYR A 207 7.13 -2.38 24.09
C TYR A 207 7.91 -3.34 24.98
N GLU A 208 7.40 -3.57 26.20
CA GLU A 208 7.84 -4.64 27.08
C GLU A 208 6.77 -5.71 27.15
N LEU A 209 7.14 -6.99 27.03
CA LEU A 209 6.21 -8.10 27.21
C LEU A 209 6.25 -8.57 28.65
N HIS A 210 5.10 -8.55 29.32
CA HIS A 210 4.91 -8.98 30.70
C HIS A 210 3.96 -10.17 30.77
N GLU A 211 4.23 -11.08 31.74
CA GLU A 211 3.31 -12.13 32.15
C GLU A 211 2.39 -11.57 33.25
N GLY A 212 1.10 -11.76 33.12
CA GLY A 212 0.06 -11.28 34.02
C GLY A 212 -1.12 -10.65 33.28
N GLU A 213 -2.15 -10.28 34.01
CA GLU A 213 -3.34 -9.62 33.50
C GLU A 213 -3.12 -8.11 33.36
N ALA A 214 -3.60 -7.54 32.26
CA ALA A 214 -3.52 -6.11 32.01
C ALA A 214 -4.53 -5.33 32.84
N SER A 215 -4.11 -4.21 33.42
CA SER A 215 -4.95 -3.24 34.14
C SER A 215 -5.61 -2.28 33.17
N LEU A 216 -6.73 -2.68 32.58
CA LEU A 216 -7.41 -1.90 31.56
C LEU A 216 -7.84 -0.51 32.07
N GLY A 217 -7.59 0.52 31.26
CA GLY A 217 -7.95 1.90 31.56
C GLY A 217 -7.07 2.60 32.59
N LYS A 218 -6.10 1.94 33.16
CA LYS A 218 -5.16 2.51 34.13
C LYS A 218 -3.80 2.72 33.48
N LYS A 219 -3.14 3.79 33.88
CA LYS A 219 -1.77 4.08 33.46
C LYS A 219 -0.83 3.78 34.63
N ARG A 220 0.24 3.01 34.38
CA ARG A 220 1.29 2.81 35.36
C ARG A 220 2.00 4.15 35.64
N ALA A 221 2.14 4.51 36.91
CA ALA A 221 2.92 5.68 37.30
C ALA A 221 4.42 5.38 37.22
N ASP A 222 5.19 6.37 36.77
CA ASP A 222 6.65 6.46 36.87
C ASP A 222 7.50 5.35 36.25
N GLU A 223 7.43 5.20 34.91
CA GLU A 223 8.46 4.46 34.21
C GLU A 223 9.17 5.33 33.16
N ASP A 224 10.50 5.26 33.18
CA ASP A 224 11.41 5.97 32.27
C ASP A 224 11.08 5.65 30.79
N ASP A 225 10.98 6.68 29.98
CA ASP A 225 10.57 6.70 28.56
C ASP A 225 11.47 5.87 27.59
N LYS A 226 12.31 4.95 28.09
CA LYS A 226 13.35 4.25 27.31
C LYS A 226 13.38 2.73 27.43
N ARG A 227 12.39 2.11 28.03
CA ARG A 227 12.36 0.67 28.23
C ARG A 227 11.71 -0.07 27.04
N GLY A 228 12.06 -1.32 26.89
CA GLY A 228 11.51 -2.25 25.93
C GLY A 228 12.24 -2.34 24.59
N GLU A 229 11.84 -3.33 23.84
CA GLU A 229 12.33 -3.62 22.50
C GLU A 229 11.26 -3.34 21.45
N TYR A 230 11.63 -3.36 20.18
CA TYR A 230 10.69 -3.16 19.06
C TYR A 230 9.98 -4.48 18.71
N LEU A 231 9.23 -5.04 19.68
CA LEU A 231 8.65 -6.39 19.63
C LEU A 231 7.70 -6.60 18.43
N LEU A 232 7.07 -5.54 17.95
CA LEU A 232 6.14 -5.55 16.82
C LEU A 232 6.76 -5.04 15.51
N SER A 233 8.10 -4.81 15.47
CA SER A 233 8.76 -4.23 14.30
C SER A 233 9.42 -5.29 13.43
N PRO A 234 8.84 -5.68 12.26
CA PRO A 234 9.46 -6.66 11.38
C PRO A 234 10.63 -6.06 10.59
N LYS A 235 11.50 -6.96 10.11
CA LYS A 235 12.50 -6.70 9.06
C LYS A 235 11.80 -6.33 7.75
N ASP A 236 12.58 -5.94 6.75
CA ASP A 236 12.07 -5.71 5.40
C ASP A 236 12.01 -7.02 4.61
N LEU A 237 10.94 -7.15 3.81
CA LEU A 237 10.83 -8.25 2.85
C LEU A 237 11.89 -8.10 1.76
N CYS A 238 12.54 -9.20 1.40
CA CYS A 238 13.45 -9.29 0.27
C CYS A 238 13.37 -10.68 -0.32
N THR A 239 12.82 -10.78 -1.53
CA THR A 239 12.59 -12.07 -2.20
C THR A 239 13.59 -12.39 -3.30
N ILE A 240 14.66 -11.60 -3.44
CA ILE A 240 15.62 -11.74 -4.54
C ILE A 240 16.21 -13.16 -4.61
N GLU A 241 16.44 -13.81 -3.46
CA GLU A 241 17.00 -15.16 -3.39
C GLU A 241 16.01 -16.24 -3.85
N ILE A 242 14.70 -15.95 -3.69
CA ILE A 242 13.63 -16.91 -4.00
C ILE A 242 12.89 -16.61 -5.32
N LEU A 243 13.44 -15.73 -6.18
CA LEU A 243 12.85 -15.43 -7.49
C LEU A 243 12.58 -16.67 -8.33
N PRO A 244 13.48 -17.68 -8.40
CA PRO A 244 13.19 -18.93 -9.13
C PRO A 244 11.93 -19.65 -8.61
N LYS A 245 11.72 -19.67 -7.29
CA LYS A 245 10.55 -20.29 -6.65
C LYS A 245 9.26 -19.54 -6.97
N LEU A 246 9.33 -18.19 -7.00
CA LEU A 246 8.18 -17.35 -7.36
C LEU A 246 7.82 -17.46 -8.84
N LYS A 247 8.83 -17.57 -9.74
CA LYS A 247 8.63 -17.87 -11.15
C LYS A 247 7.94 -19.23 -11.33
N ALA A 248 8.46 -20.28 -10.67
CA ALA A 248 7.91 -21.62 -10.75
C ALA A 248 6.48 -21.70 -10.17
N ALA A 249 6.17 -20.91 -9.13
CA ALA A 249 4.82 -20.81 -8.59
C ALA A 249 3.81 -20.10 -9.52
N GLY A 250 4.27 -19.42 -10.58
CA GLY A 250 3.41 -18.74 -11.55
C GLY A 250 3.02 -17.30 -11.14
N VAL A 251 3.81 -16.65 -10.28
CA VAL A 251 3.58 -15.24 -9.90
C VAL A 251 3.70 -14.33 -11.12
N ALA A 252 2.64 -13.56 -11.41
CA ALA A 252 2.59 -12.67 -12.58
C ALA A 252 3.27 -11.32 -12.33
N SER A 253 3.23 -10.80 -11.11
CA SER A 253 3.75 -9.47 -10.76
C SER A 253 4.42 -9.45 -9.40
N LEU A 254 5.57 -8.78 -9.30
CA LEU A 254 6.28 -8.48 -8.06
C LEU A 254 6.15 -7.01 -7.72
N LYS A 255 5.45 -6.72 -6.62
CA LYS A 255 5.24 -5.37 -6.11
C LYS A 255 6.36 -4.95 -5.18
N ILE A 256 6.98 -3.81 -5.48
CA ILE A 256 7.96 -3.17 -4.62
C ILE A 256 7.26 -2.17 -3.71
N GLU A 257 7.35 -2.34 -2.38
CA GLU A 257 6.81 -1.35 -1.42
C GLU A 257 7.77 -0.17 -1.29
N GLY A 258 7.26 1.08 -1.37
CA GLY A 258 8.14 2.22 -1.25
C GLY A 258 7.59 3.59 -1.66
N ARG A 259 6.27 3.85 -1.72
CA ARG A 259 5.68 5.13 -2.13
C ARG A 259 6.13 6.34 -1.30
N MET A 260 6.57 6.11 -0.06
CA MET A 260 7.14 7.15 0.82
C MET A 260 8.69 7.17 0.80
N LYS A 261 9.29 6.50 -0.18
CA LYS A 261 10.75 6.45 -0.35
C LYS A 261 11.22 7.47 -1.37
N ASN A 262 12.50 7.86 -1.27
CA ASN A 262 13.13 8.75 -2.23
C ASN A 262 13.35 8.09 -3.61
N PRO A 263 13.57 8.86 -4.68
CA PRO A 263 13.81 8.34 -6.01
C PRO A 263 14.99 7.37 -6.10
N GLU A 264 16.06 7.60 -5.37
CA GLU A 264 17.26 6.75 -5.33
C GLU A 264 16.92 5.32 -4.86
N TYR A 265 16.10 5.18 -3.80
CA TYR A 265 15.61 3.88 -3.35
C TYR A 265 14.83 3.17 -4.45
N VAL A 266 13.94 3.90 -5.12
CA VAL A 266 13.10 3.32 -6.18
C VAL A 266 13.98 2.82 -7.32
N PHE A 267 14.89 3.64 -7.82
CA PHE A 267 15.83 3.29 -8.89
C PHE A 267 16.66 2.06 -8.53
N GLU A 268 17.31 2.09 -7.35
CA GLU A 268 18.20 1.03 -6.90
C GLU A 268 17.48 -0.33 -6.77
N VAL A 269 16.33 -0.33 -6.08
CA VAL A 269 15.59 -1.59 -5.86
C VAL A 269 15.04 -2.12 -7.17
N VAL A 270 14.40 -1.27 -7.99
CA VAL A 270 13.80 -1.69 -9.26
C VAL A 270 14.88 -2.22 -10.22
N SER A 271 16.02 -1.50 -10.38
CA SER A 271 17.08 -1.92 -11.28
C SER A 271 17.73 -3.23 -10.85
N VAL A 272 17.93 -3.46 -9.54
CA VAL A 272 18.46 -4.72 -9.02
C VAL A 272 17.49 -5.87 -9.34
N TYR A 273 16.18 -5.70 -9.08
CA TYR A 273 15.21 -6.75 -9.40
C TYR A 273 15.07 -6.96 -10.91
N ARG A 274 15.14 -5.90 -11.73
CA ARG A 274 15.12 -6.03 -13.20
C ARG A 274 16.29 -6.88 -13.69
N HIS A 275 17.50 -6.55 -13.31
CA HIS A 275 18.68 -7.33 -13.70
C HIS A 275 18.62 -8.78 -13.19
N ALA A 276 18.13 -8.99 -11.98
CA ALA A 276 17.99 -10.32 -11.40
C ALA A 276 16.97 -11.17 -12.15
N ILE A 277 15.81 -10.59 -12.51
CA ILE A 277 14.78 -11.27 -13.31
C ILE A 277 15.29 -11.57 -14.72
N ASP A 278 15.91 -10.60 -15.40
CA ASP A 278 16.44 -10.80 -16.74
C ASP A 278 17.47 -11.93 -16.78
N ARG A 279 18.36 -11.96 -15.76
CA ARG A 279 19.34 -13.06 -15.62
C ARG A 279 18.66 -14.41 -15.36
N LEU A 280 17.61 -14.46 -14.53
CA LEU A 280 16.84 -15.66 -14.26
C LEU A 280 16.17 -16.23 -15.53
N TYR A 281 15.63 -15.38 -16.38
CA TYR A 281 15.01 -15.80 -17.63
C TYR A 281 16.03 -16.18 -18.71
N LYS A 282 17.19 -15.53 -18.71
CA LYS A 282 18.27 -15.80 -19.66
C LYS A 282 19.05 -17.09 -19.34
N ASN A 283 19.37 -17.30 -18.06
CA ASN A 283 20.30 -18.36 -17.63
C ASN A 283 19.58 -19.59 -17.04
N GLY A 284 18.29 -19.48 -16.72
CA GLY A 284 17.51 -20.53 -16.03
C GLY A 284 17.58 -20.45 -14.52
N ALA A 285 16.78 -21.29 -13.86
CA ALA A 285 16.63 -21.30 -12.40
C ALA A 285 17.79 -21.99 -11.68
N GLU A 286 18.44 -22.96 -12.31
CA GLU A 286 19.52 -23.77 -11.70
C GLU A 286 20.78 -22.94 -11.47
N ASP A 287 21.11 -22.04 -12.39
CA ASP A 287 22.28 -21.16 -12.32
C ASP A 287 22.00 -19.80 -11.67
N TYR A 288 20.80 -19.63 -11.09
CA TYR A 288 20.41 -18.36 -10.49
C TYR A 288 20.88 -18.25 -9.04
N ALA A 289 21.68 -17.23 -8.78
CA ALA A 289 21.94 -16.72 -7.43
C ALA A 289 22.07 -15.19 -7.47
N PRO A 290 21.57 -14.46 -6.47
CA PRO A 290 21.84 -13.04 -6.38
C PRO A 290 23.32 -12.80 -6.07
N THR A 291 23.92 -11.80 -6.70
CA THR A 291 25.31 -11.43 -6.46
C THR A 291 25.45 -10.67 -5.13
N THR A 292 26.64 -10.73 -4.52
CA THR A 292 26.96 -9.93 -3.33
C THR A 292 26.73 -8.43 -3.58
N LYS A 293 27.02 -7.94 -4.78
CA LYS A 293 26.82 -6.55 -5.17
C LYS A 293 25.32 -6.17 -5.16
N GLU A 294 24.44 -7.03 -5.66
CA GLU A 294 22.99 -6.82 -5.63
C GLU A 294 22.46 -6.74 -4.19
N ILE A 295 22.83 -7.67 -3.34
CA ILE A 295 22.44 -7.67 -1.92
C ILE A 295 22.95 -6.39 -1.23
N THR A 296 24.20 -5.99 -1.49
CA THR A 296 24.80 -4.78 -0.96
C THR A 296 24.01 -3.53 -1.36
N ARG A 297 23.68 -3.38 -2.65
CA ARG A 297 22.89 -2.26 -3.17
C ARG A 297 21.52 -2.18 -2.50
N LEU A 298 20.80 -3.31 -2.35
CA LEU A 298 19.50 -3.36 -1.65
C LEU A 298 19.63 -2.95 -0.17
N GLN A 299 20.69 -3.37 0.52
CA GLN A 299 20.94 -2.99 1.92
C GLN A 299 21.26 -1.51 2.07
N GLU A 300 21.98 -0.92 1.13
CA GLU A 300 22.32 0.51 1.11
C GLU A 300 21.10 1.37 0.79
N ALA A 301 20.26 0.93 -0.15
CA ALA A 301 19.05 1.63 -0.48
C ALA A 301 18.12 1.79 0.75
N PHE A 302 17.85 0.71 1.46
CA PHE A 302 17.19 0.73 2.76
C PHE A 302 17.10 -0.69 3.36
N SER A 303 17.49 -0.86 4.64
CA SER A 303 17.36 -2.15 5.31
C SER A 303 17.15 -2.03 6.82
N ARG A 304 16.14 -2.75 7.36
CA ARG A 304 15.98 -3.10 8.78
C ARG A 304 16.50 -4.51 9.10
N GLY A 305 17.24 -5.10 8.17
CA GLY A 305 17.51 -6.50 8.00
C GLY A 305 16.52 -7.11 7.03
N PHE A 306 16.93 -8.12 6.27
CA PHE A 306 16.09 -8.79 5.28
C PHE A 306 15.51 -10.10 5.78
N THR A 307 14.35 -10.47 5.24
CA THR A 307 13.66 -11.74 5.47
C THR A 307 12.78 -12.06 4.26
N THR A 308 12.60 -13.34 3.95
CA THR A 308 11.55 -13.83 3.05
C THR A 308 10.20 -14.02 3.76
N ALA A 309 10.17 -13.67 5.05
CA ALA A 309 9.02 -13.72 5.92
C ALA A 309 8.30 -15.09 5.87
N TYR A 310 6.99 -15.07 5.76
CA TYR A 310 6.16 -16.28 5.80
C TYR A 310 6.23 -17.11 4.51
N MET A 311 6.83 -16.60 3.43
CA MET A 311 6.95 -17.35 2.16
C MET A 311 7.75 -18.63 2.35
N GLU A 312 8.85 -18.59 3.10
CA GLU A 312 9.67 -19.77 3.44
C GLU A 312 9.41 -20.30 4.86
N GLY A 313 8.32 -19.89 5.49
CA GLY A 313 7.91 -20.39 6.79
C GLY A 313 8.69 -19.80 7.98
N HIS A 314 9.45 -18.70 7.76
CA HIS A 314 10.12 -18.00 8.85
C HIS A 314 9.13 -17.51 9.91
N ARG A 315 9.56 -17.49 11.16
CA ARG A 315 8.73 -17.10 12.31
C ARG A 315 9.56 -16.39 13.37
N GLY A 316 8.88 -15.66 14.25
CA GLY A 316 9.50 -15.08 15.44
C GLY A 316 10.70 -14.19 15.12
N ASN A 317 11.84 -14.50 15.72
CA ASN A 317 13.07 -13.71 15.65
C ASN A 317 13.67 -13.62 14.23
N GLU A 318 13.36 -14.55 13.34
CA GLU A 318 13.83 -14.52 11.96
C GLU A 318 13.15 -13.39 11.15
N ILE A 319 11.91 -13.04 11.52
CA ILE A 319 11.13 -11.97 10.88
C ILE A 319 11.35 -10.63 11.57
N MET A 320 11.64 -10.60 12.88
CA MET A 320 11.57 -9.39 13.70
C MET A 320 12.89 -8.62 13.76
N SER A 321 12.78 -7.30 13.90
CA SER A 321 13.87 -6.34 14.04
C SER A 321 13.84 -5.68 15.43
N TYR A 322 13.95 -6.47 16.50
CA TYR A 322 13.77 -6.04 17.89
C TYR A 322 14.62 -4.85 18.34
N LYS A 323 15.86 -4.79 17.87
CA LYS A 323 16.81 -3.75 18.33
C LYS A 323 16.66 -2.42 17.61
N ARG A 324 16.01 -2.37 16.44
CA ARG A 324 15.98 -1.17 15.62
C ARG A 324 14.88 -1.15 14.55
N PRO A 325 13.98 -0.14 14.57
CA PRO A 325 12.88 -0.03 13.62
C PRO A 325 13.22 0.77 12.35
N ASN A 326 14.43 1.38 12.29
CA ASN A 326 14.86 2.27 11.22
C ASN A 326 15.91 1.65 10.31
N ASN A 327 16.28 2.35 9.23
CA ASN A 327 17.34 1.96 8.33
C ASN A 327 18.63 1.62 9.11
N ARG A 328 19.26 0.51 8.75
CA ARG A 328 20.55 0.09 9.34
C ARG A 328 21.73 0.48 8.48
N GLY A 329 21.54 0.55 7.16
CA GLY A 329 22.64 0.66 6.23
C GLY A 329 23.59 -0.54 6.29
N ILE A 330 24.78 -0.39 5.76
CA ILE A 330 25.84 -1.42 5.75
C ILE A 330 26.87 -1.11 6.83
N ASN A 331 27.22 -2.11 7.64
CA ASN A 331 28.33 -1.97 8.57
C ASN A 331 29.66 -1.87 7.79
N ILE A 332 30.27 -0.70 7.81
CA ILE A 332 31.52 -0.42 7.11
C ILE A 332 32.75 -0.47 8.02
N GLY A 333 32.57 -0.51 9.34
CA GLY A 333 33.71 -0.54 10.25
C GLY A 333 33.43 -0.08 11.67
N ARG A 334 34.42 0.43 12.32
CA ARG A 334 34.39 0.91 13.71
C ARG A 334 35.20 2.18 13.93
N VAL A 335 34.79 2.95 14.91
CA VAL A 335 35.58 4.06 15.44
C VAL A 335 36.84 3.51 16.10
N THR A 336 38.01 3.95 15.63
CA THR A 336 39.33 3.58 16.19
C THR A 336 39.87 4.62 17.14
N GLY A 337 39.48 5.87 16.96
CA GLY A 337 39.90 6.99 17.82
C GLY A 337 39.00 8.19 17.64
N ILE A 338 38.95 9.03 18.69
CA ILE A 338 38.27 10.31 18.68
C ILE A 338 39.02 11.32 19.55
N THR A 339 39.14 12.54 19.05
CA THR A 339 39.63 13.71 19.76
C THR A 339 38.57 14.79 19.77
N SER A 340 38.84 15.95 20.37
CA SER A 340 37.92 17.09 20.36
C SER A 340 37.55 17.58 18.95
N ILE A 341 38.41 17.38 17.95
CA ILE A 341 38.25 17.93 16.60
C ILE A 341 38.36 16.89 15.49
N LYS A 342 38.70 15.62 15.80
CA LYS A 342 38.90 14.57 14.81
C LYS A 342 38.27 13.26 15.25
N LEU A 343 37.70 12.56 14.26
CA LEU A 343 37.20 11.20 14.36
C LEU A 343 37.98 10.29 13.40
N PHE A 344 38.37 9.12 13.88
CA PHE A 344 39.06 8.10 13.09
C PHE A 344 38.17 6.85 13.02
N VAL A 345 37.94 6.41 11.78
CA VAL A 345 37.10 5.23 11.50
C VAL A 345 37.91 4.27 10.66
N ASP A 346 38.08 3.05 11.14
CA ASP A 346 38.61 1.95 10.32
C ASP A 346 37.49 1.39 9.46
N THR A 347 37.67 1.41 8.14
CA THR A 347 36.68 1.04 7.16
C THR A 347 37.09 -0.21 6.37
N LYS A 348 36.14 -1.13 6.20
CA LYS A 348 36.32 -2.32 5.36
C LYS A 348 35.96 -2.08 3.89
N GLN A 349 35.41 -0.91 3.59
CA GLN A 349 34.93 -0.52 2.27
C GLN A 349 35.49 0.86 1.91
N LYS A 350 35.67 1.09 0.60
CA LYS A 350 36.01 2.41 0.09
C LYS A 350 34.86 3.38 0.33
N LEU A 351 35.18 4.57 0.78
CA LEU A 351 34.22 5.67 0.96
C LEU A 351 34.45 6.71 -0.13
N SER A 352 33.33 7.30 -0.59
CA SER A 352 33.32 8.37 -1.57
C SER A 352 32.78 9.67 -0.96
N VAL A 353 33.24 10.82 -1.46
CA VAL A 353 32.71 12.12 -1.06
C VAL A 353 31.21 12.14 -1.36
N GLY A 354 30.43 12.51 -0.36
CA GLY A 354 28.96 12.47 -0.44
C GLY A 354 28.31 11.31 0.32
N ASP A 355 29.08 10.26 0.68
CA ASP A 355 28.58 9.17 1.54
C ASP A 355 28.07 9.71 2.88
N VAL A 356 26.98 9.14 3.39
CA VAL A 356 26.44 9.47 4.70
C VAL A 356 26.60 8.28 5.64
N LEU A 357 27.29 8.52 6.76
CA LEU A 357 27.60 7.51 7.75
C LEU A 357 26.82 7.76 9.04
N GLU A 358 26.33 6.69 9.65
CA GLU A 358 25.78 6.69 11.01
C GLU A 358 26.71 5.94 11.97
N ILE A 359 27.07 6.58 13.06
CA ILE A 359 27.83 5.99 14.16
C ILE A 359 26.87 5.62 15.27
N TRP A 360 26.86 4.33 15.63
CA TRP A 360 25.93 3.81 16.63
C TRP A 360 26.57 3.82 18.00
N THR A 361 26.12 4.73 18.84
CA THR A 361 26.60 4.94 20.21
C THR A 361 25.65 4.32 21.23
N LYS A 362 26.08 4.17 22.46
CA LYS A 362 25.21 3.72 23.58
C LYS A 362 24.04 4.66 23.87
N ARG A 363 24.12 5.94 23.49
CA ARG A 363 23.12 6.99 23.77
C ARG A 363 22.36 7.47 22.54
N GLY A 364 22.47 6.75 21.42
CA GLY A 364 21.78 7.13 20.17
C GLY A 364 22.69 7.04 18.97
N ARG A 365 22.44 7.89 17.98
CA ARG A 365 23.14 7.93 16.70
C ARG A 365 23.75 9.28 16.45
N SER A 366 24.89 9.27 15.80
CA SER A 366 25.53 10.45 15.25
C SER A 366 25.69 10.28 13.75
N THR A 367 25.34 11.28 12.98
CA THR A 367 25.46 11.26 11.51
C THR A 367 26.67 12.09 11.09
N ILE A 368 27.46 11.59 10.16
CA ILE A 368 28.59 12.32 9.57
C ILE A 368 28.57 12.12 8.05
N LYS A 369 28.90 13.15 7.30
CA LYS A 369 29.03 13.09 5.84
C LYS A 369 30.50 13.03 5.46
N VAL A 370 30.84 12.19 4.50
CA VAL A 370 32.16 12.19 3.85
C VAL A 370 32.21 13.43 2.95
N ASP A 371 33.13 14.30 3.20
CA ASP A 371 33.36 15.55 2.48
C ASP A 371 34.79 15.63 1.90
N ASN A 372 35.09 16.74 1.24
CA ASN A 372 36.43 16.96 0.64
C ASN A 372 37.54 17.10 1.68
N ASP A 373 37.21 17.40 2.94
CA ASP A 373 38.18 17.53 4.05
C ASP A 373 38.47 16.17 4.71
N THR A 374 37.73 15.13 4.35
CA THR A 374 37.92 13.77 4.85
C THR A 374 39.24 13.19 4.30
N LYS A 375 40.15 12.84 5.19
CA LYS A 375 41.48 12.29 4.80
C LYS A 375 41.47 10.77 4.94
N PHE A 376 42.07 10.10 3.97
CA PHE A 376 42.22 8.65 3.96
C PHE A 376 43.67 8.23 4.13
N LYS A 377 43.93 7.28 5.05
CA LYS A 377 45.24 6.65 5.23
C LYS A 377 45.05 5.13 5.35
N GLY A 378 45.33 4.42 4.27
CA GLY A 378 44.97 2.99 4.17
C GLY A 378 43.44 2.81 4.37
N ASN A 379 43.08 1.93 5.27
CA ASN A 379 41.66 1.67 5.62
C ASN A 379 41.07 2.67 6.64
N THR A 380 41.85 3.66 7.09
CA THR A 380 41.37 4.61 8.09
C THR A 380 40.91 5.91 7.43
N ALA A 381 39.65 6.28 7.65
CA ALA A 381 39.10 7.59 7.32
C ALA A 381 39.18 8.52 8.54
N GLN A 382 39.70 9.72 8.33
CA GLN A 382 39.78 10.80 9.32
C GLN A 382 38.81 11.90 8.95
N PHE A 383 37.88 12.17 9.83
CA PHE A 383 36.86 13.23 9.71
C PHE A 383 37.22 14.41 10.63
N LEU A 384 36.97 15.63 10.16
CA LEU A 384 36.94 16.81 11.01
C LEU A 384 35.58 16.93 11.69
N LEU A 385 35.57 17.11 13.02
CA LEU A 385 34.35 17.23 13.79
C LEU A 385 33.96 18.69 13.97
N ASN A 386 32.70 18.98 13.71
CA ASN A 386 32.10 20.27 14.11
C ASN A 386 31.86 20.25 15.62
N THR A 387 32.61 21.01 16.39
CA THR A 387 32.55 21.09 17.87
C THR A 387 31.21 21.60 18.37
N LYS A 388 30.41 22.25 17.52
CA LYS A 388 29.06 22.72 17.83
C LYS A 388 28.00 21.64 17.74
N ASP A 389 28.31 20.48 17.09
CA ASP A 389 27.38 19.37 16.99
C ASP A 389 27.40 18.49 18.23
N TYR A 390 26.41 18.69 19.09
CA TYR A 390 26.25 17.94 20.36
C TYR A 390 26.07 16.43 20.14
N SER A 391 25.58 15.98 18.99
CA SER A 391 25.36 14.57 18.71
C SER A 391 26.67 13.78 18.66
N LEU A 392 27.77 14.41 18.27
CA LEU A 392 29.10 13.83 18.14
C LEU A 392 29.78 13.55 19.49
N ARG A 393 29.33 14.20 20.57
CA ARG A 393 29.92 14.04 21.94
C ARG A 393 29.74 12.64 22.54
N ASN A 394 28.77 11.87 22.02
CA ASN A 394 28.47 10.52 22.52
C ASN A 394 29.30 9.43 21.86
N ILE A 395 30.07 9.75 20.82
CA ILE A 395 30.88 8.77 20.09
C ILE A 395 32.04 8.28 20.98
N ARG A 396 32.31 6.99 20.94
CA ARG A 396 33.40 6.32 21.67
C ARG A 396 34.18 5.39 20.75
N LYS A 397 35.40 5.08 21.14
CA LYS A 397 36.19 4.02 20.51
C LYS A 397 35.40 2.70 20.50
N SER A 398 35.52 1.96 19.40
CA SER A 398 34.81 0.70 19.13
C SER A 398 33.34 0.83 18.75
N ASP A 399 32.74 2.03 18.72
CA ASP A 399 31.40 2.23 18.17
C ASP A 399 31.34 1.79 16.71
N ARG A 400 30.23 1.15 16.33
CA ARG A 400 30.03 0.63 14.97
C ARG A 400 29.65 1.76 14.03
N VAL A 401 30.19 1.72 12.82
CA VAL A 401 29.90 2.71 11.76
C VAL A 401 29.18 2.01 10.61
N PHE A 402 28.11 2.64 10.15
CA PHE A 402 27.28 2.15 9.06
C PHE A 402 27.17 3.20 7.97
N ARG A 403 27.31 2.81 6.69
CA ARG A 403 26.94 3.64 5.56
C ARG A 403 25.44 3.51 5.34
N VAL A 404 24.72 4.61 5.46
CA VAL A 404 23.24 4.68 5.32
C VAL A 404 22.82 5.33 4.01
N ARG A 405 23.76 5.96 3.30
CA ARG A 405 23.61 6.46 1.93
C ARG A 405 24.97 6.44 1.25
N SER A 406 25.04 5.86 0.06
CA SER A 406 26.21 5.91 -0.81
C SER A 406 26.09 7.07 -1.79
N ALA A 407 27.16 7.76 -2.05
CA ALA A 407 27.22 8.78 -3.10
C ALA A 407 27.12 8.17 -4.51
N GLU A 408 27.52 6.91 -4.66
CA GLU A 408 27.45 6.17 -5.93
C GLU A 408 26.02 5.80 -6.32
N THR A 409 25.06 5.88 -5.38
CA THR A 409 23.64 5.59 -5.62
C THR A 409 22.79 6.84 -5.85
N ALA A 410 23.41 7.98 -6.11
CA ALA A 410 22.69 9.19 -6.51
C ALA A 410 21.95 8.93 -7.83
N PHE A 411 20.68 9.28 -7.87
CA PHE A 411 19.86 9.14 -9.07
C PHE A 411 19.73 10.49 -9.79
N GLU A 412 20.27 10.54 -11.01
CA GLU A 412 20.12 11.70 -11.91
C GLU A 412 19.35 11.25 -13.16
N VAL A 413 18.20 11.91 -13.41
CA VAL A 413 17.29 11.51 -14.50
C VAL A 413 17.99 11.53 -15.86
N ASP A 414 18.75 12.59 -16.13
CA ASP A 414 19.39 12.80 -17.45
C ASP A 414 20.45 11.75 -17.76
N GLU A 415 21.07 11.17 -16.75
CA GLU A 415 22.07 10.10 -16.89
C GLU A 415 21.41 8.74 -17.20
N PHE A 416 20.26 8.44 -16.56
CA PHE A 416 19.66 7.10 -16.60
C PHE A 416 18.40 7.01 -17.46
N GLN A 417 17.90 8.11 -18.03
CA GLN A 417 16.65 8.13 -18.78
C GLN A 417 16.72 7.24 -20.02
N PRO A 418 15.90 6.18 -20.12
CA PRO A 418 15.90 5.31 -21.29
C PRO A 418 15.38 6.06 -22.51
N LYS A 419 16.17 6.05 -23.59
CA LYS A 419 15.77 6.55 -24.89
C LYS A 419 15.09 5.46 -25.70
N ILE A 420 13.98 5.82 -26.33
CA ILE A 420 13.17 4.92 -27.18
C ILE A 420 13.90 4.73 -28.51
N PRO A 421 14.27 3.51 -28.88
CA PRO A 421 14.90 3.27 -30.19
C PRO A 421 13.88 3.45 -31.31
N VAL A 422 14.26 4.21 -32.35
CA VAL A 422 13.45 4.40 -33.55
C VAL A 422 14.27 4.16 -34.79
N ASP A 423 13.67 3.57 -35.82
CA ASP A 423 14.26 3.47 -37.15
C ASP A 423 13.84 4.71 -37.95
N CYS A 424 14.78 5.32 -38.65
CA CYS A 424 14.59 6.54 -39.42
C CYS A 424 14.86 6.27 -40.91
N LYS A 425 13.93 6.65 -41.77
CA LYS A 425 14.10 6.65 -43.21
C LYS A 425 13.94 8.10 -43.73
N LEU A 426 14.95 8.62 -44.41
CA LEU A 426 14.94 9.97 -45.00
C LEU A 426 15.16 9.87 -46.50
N ALA A 427 14.29 10.55 -47.29
CA ALA A 427 14.40 10.64 -48.73
C ALA A 427 14.61 12.12 -49.14
N LEU A 428 15.70 12.36 -49.85
CA LEU A 428 16.11 13.68 -50.39
C LEU A 428 16.35 13.53 -51.91
N LYS A 429 15.26 13.61 -52.71
CA LYS A 429 15.28 13.46 -54.17
C LYS A 429 15.00 14.80 -54.85
N ILE A 430 15.87 15.20 -55.78
CA ILE A 430 15.74 16.47 -56.48
C ILE A 430 14.38 16.55 -57.19
N GLY A 431 13.68 17.68 -57.01
CA GLY A 431 12.36 17.93 -57.55
C GLY A 431 11.20 17.29 -56.76
N GLN A 432 11.47 16.54 -55.71
CA GLN A 432 10.46 15.96 -54.82
C GLN A 432 10.50 16.63 -53.45
N PRO A 433 9.40 16.63 -52.68
CA PRO A 433 9.41 17.05 -51.30
C PRO A 433 10.39 16.21 -50.46
N ALA A 434 11.19 16.84 -49.59
CA ALA A 434 11.93 16.13 -48.61
C ALA A 434 10.98 15.36 -47.69
N ALA A 435 11.25 14.05 -47.44
CA ALA A 435 10.36 13.20 -46.69
C ALA A 435 11.13 12.41 -45.62
N ILE A 436 10.61 12.38 -44.40
CA ILE A 436 11.17 11.60 -43.26
C ILE A 436 10.10 10.73 -42.63
N GLU A 437 10.45 9.46 -42.38
CA GLU A 437 9.63 8.51 -41.61
C GLU A 437 10.40 8.08 -40.39
N PHE A 438 9.75 8.07 -39.20
CA PHE A 438 10.22 7.41 -38.01
C PHE A 438 9.29 6.26 -37.65
N LYS A 439 9.86 5.12 -37.28
CA LYS A 439 9.14 3.94 -36.80
C LYS A 439 9.69 3.52 -35.44
N ALA A 440 8.82 3.25 -34.46
CA ALA A 440 9.24 2.66 -33.19
C ALA A 440 9.70 1.23 -33.41
N SER A 441 10.96 0.89 -33.06
CA SER A 441 11.57 -0.40 -33.38
C SER A 441 10.89 -1.60 -32.71
N ALA A 442 10.17 -1.39 -31.61
CA ALA A 442 9.51 -2.44 -30.83
C ALA A 442 7.99 -2.55 -31.08
N SER A 443 7.40 -1.60 -31.81
CA SER A 443 5.95 -1.54 -32.08
C SER A 443 5.67 -0.97 -33.48
N ASP A 444 4.45 -1.12 -33.96
CA ASP A 444 4.04 -0.63 -35.28
C ASP A 444 3.77 0.88 -35.43
N PRO A 445 3.70 1.74 -34.38
CA PRO A 445 3.53 3.15 -34.63
C PRO A 445 4.65 3.72 -35.49
N LYS A 446 4.24 4.38 -36.56
CA LYS A 446 5.14 5.09 -37.46
C LYS A 446 4.57 6.45 -37.80
N ALA A 447 5.42 7.41 -38.00
CA ALA A 447 5.03 8.76 -38.38
C ALA A 447 5.86 9.29 -39.50
N PHE A 448 5.20 10.05 -40.35
CA PHE A 448 5.73 10.63 -41.57
C PHE A 448 5.59 12.15 -41.58
N ALA A 449 6.62 12.85 -42.02
CA ALA A 449 6.55 14.27 -42.35
C ALA A 449 7.19 14.55 -43.70
N SER A 450 6.63 15.50 -44.45
CA SER A 450 7.19 15.98 -45.69
C SER A 450 6.97 17.49 -45.83
N ASP A 451 7.84 18.14 -46.60
CA ASP A 451 7.69 19.56 -46.91
C ASP A 451 7.28 19.76 -48.39
N PRO A 452 5.96 19.69 -48.72
CA PRO A 452 5.50 19.82 -50.09
C PRO A 452 5.67 21.23 -50.67
N LYS A 453 5.90 22.23 -49.82
CA LYS A 453 6.06 23.64 -50.27
C LYS A 453 7.46 23.93 -50.75
N HIS A 454 8.45 23.19 -50.30
CA HIS A 454 9.85 23.40 -50.66
C HIS A 454 10.46 22.07 -51.16
N PRO A 455 10.33 21.77 -52.46
CA PRO A 455 10.96 20.58 -53.03
C PRO A 455 12.48 20.66 -52.89
N VAL A 456 13.13 19.51 -52.81
CA VAL A 456 14.58 19.41 -52.75
C VAL A 456 15.17 19.97 -54.04
N GLU A 457 16.09 20.93 -53.91
CA GLU A 457 16.75 21.56 -55.05
C GLU A 457 18.15 20.98 -55.26
N ALA A 458 18.71 21.18 -56.48
CA ALA A 458 20.12 20.98 -56.71
C ALA A 458 20.96 22.02 -55.95
N ALA A 459 22.10 21.64 -55.45
CA ALA A 459 22.97 22.51 -54.68
C ALA A 459 23.49 23.70 -55.55
N ARG A 460 23.34 24.92 -55.04
CA ARG A 460 23.81 26.14 -55.71
C ARG A 460 25.30 26.43 -55.43
N THR A 461 25.81 25.97 -54.31
CA THR A 461 27.18 26.20 -53.87
C THR A 461 27.89 24.90 -53.44
N LYS A 462 27.35 24.22 -52.41
CA LYS A 462 27.89 22.99 -51.86
C LYS A 462 26.77 22.00 -51.67
N ALA A 463 26.92 20.81 -52.23
CA ALA A 463 26.00 19.69 -51.94
C ALA A 463 26.17 19.19 -50.50
N VAL A 464 25.04 18.76 -49.89
CA VAL A 464 25.08 18.12 -48.58
C VAL A 464 25.63 16.68 -48.74
N THR A 465 26.42 16.27 -47.77
CA THR A 465 26.92 14.89 -47.69
C THR A 465 26.02 14.03 -46.83
N SER A 466 26.08 12.71 -47.02
CA SER A 466 25.36 11.75 -46.18
C SER A 466 25.71 11.90 -44.70
N ASP A 467 26.98 12.15 -44.37
CA ASP A 467 27.43 12.31 -43.01
C ASP A 467 26.91 13.57 -42.35
N GLU A 468 26.91 14.72 -43.09
CA GLU A 468 26.31 15.99 -42.62
C GLU A 468 24.82 15.83 -42.35
N VAL A 469 24.08 15.20 -43.28
CA VAL A 469 22.65 14.90 -43.10
C VAL A 469 22.39 14.04 -41.87
N ARG A 470 23.15 12.96 -41.72
CA ARG A 470 23.02 12.05 -40.59
C ARG A 470 23.30 12.77 -39.28
N GLU A 471 24.39 13.51 -39.19
CA GLU A 471 24.73 14.30 -37.99
C GLU A 471 23.59 15.23 -37.56
N HIS A 472 22.96 15.92 -38.53
CA HIS A 472 21.86 16.85 -38.24
C HIS A 472 20.57 16.14 -37.86
N ILE A 473 20.29 14.98 -38.42
CA ILE A 473 19.09 14.19 -38.06
C ILE A 473 19.27 13.49 -36.67
N ASP A 474 20.49 13.04 -36.35
CA ASP A 474 20.77 12.35 -35.09
C ASP A 474 20.81 13.26 -33.84
N ARG A 475 20.72 14.59 -34.04
CA ARG A 475 20.64 15.56 -32.93
C ARG A 475 19.27 15.52 -32.23
N LEU A 476 18.97 14.36 -31.60
CA LEU A 476 17.72 14.12 -30.88
C LEU A 476 17.70 14.60 -29.42
N GLY A 477 18.79 15.13 -28.93
CA GLY A 477 19.13 15.61 -27.57
C GLY A 477 18.01 15.58 -26.50
N GLN A 478 17.03 16.48 -26.60
CA GLN A 478 15.96 16.62 -25.61
C GLN A 478 14.73 15.74 -25.86
N THR A 479 14.69 14.99 -26.98
CA THR A 479 13.57 14.10 -27.26
C THR A 479 13.72 12.78 -26.50
N PRO A 480 12.63 12.03 -26.26
CA PRO A 480 12.71 10.71 -25.64
C PRO A 480 13.28 9.63 -26.58
N PHE A 481 13.62 9.98 -27.82
CA PHE A 481 14.02 9.03 -28.86
C PHE A 481 15.53 8.96 -29.07
N ARG A 482 15.99 7.82 -29.61
CA ARG A 482 17.34 7.64 -30.19
C ARG A 482 17.22 6.86 -31.50
N ILE A 483 18.01 7.22 -32.52
CA ILE A 483 18.00 6.48 -33.78
C ILE A 483 18.74 5.15 -33.55
N ASN A 484 18.09 4.07 -33.99
CA ASN A 484 18.61 2.70 -34.00
C ASN A 484 19.16 2.36 -35.41
N ASN A 485 18.33 2.49 -36.43
CA ASN A 485 18.69 2.32 -37.83
C ASN A 485 18.41 3.61 -38.59
N PHE A 486 19.33 3.98 -39.51
CA PHE A 486 19.18 5.14 -40.37
C PHE A 486 19.34 4.76 -41.82
N GLU A 487 18.28 4.90 -42.61
CA GLU A 487 18.25 4.73 -44.05
C GLU A 487 18.16 6.10 -44.74
N LEU A 488 19.03 6.35 -45.70
CA LEU A 488 19.09 7.62 -46.45
C LEU A 488 19.03 7.34 -47.96
N GLU A 489 18.01 7.88 -48.60
CA GLU A 489 17.93 7.99 -50.07
C GLU A 489 18.31 9.43 -50.44
N LEU A 490 19.55 9.62 -50.93
CA LEU A 490 20.12 10.93 -51.26
C LEU A 490 20.54 10.95 -52.75
N ASP A 491 19.94 11.82 -53.53
CA ASP A 491 20.43 12.08 -54.91
C ASP A 491 21.76 12.78 -54.92
N GLU A 492 22.48 12.65 -56.03
CA GLU A 492 23.73 13.43 -56.24
C GLU A 492 23.45 14.93 -56.33
N ASN A 493 24.33 15.74 -55.77
CA ASN A 493 24.27 17.21 -55.81
C ASN A 493 23.02 17.83 -55.15
N VAL A 494 22.53 17.29 -54.08
CA VAL A 494 21.38 17.85 -53.32
C VAL A 494 21.81 19.07 -52.52
N GLY A 495 20.97 20.11 -52.57
CA GLY A 495 21.02 21.32 -51.73
C GLY A 495 19.77 21.38 -50.84
N ILE A 496 19.95 21.30 -49.54
CA ILE A 496 18.87 21.47 -48.55
C ILE A 496 19.37 22.21 -47.32
N GLY A 497 18.55 23.13 -46.82
CA GLY A 497 18.87 23.80 -45.55
C GLY A 497 18.73 22.92 -44.35
N PHE A 498 19.72 22.89 -43.44
CA PHE A 498 19.65 22.08 -42.20
C PHE A 498 18.49 22.48 -41.29
N SER A 499 18.01 23.74 -41.35
CA SER A 499 16.80 24.18 -40.65
C SER A 499 15.55 23.42 -41.11
N SER A 500 15.43 23.14 -42.42
CA SER A 500 14.33 22.35 -42.97
C SER A 500 14.37 20.90 -42.49
N LEU A 501 15.57 20.30 -42.44
CA LEU A 501 15.76 18.95 -41.88
C LEU A 501 15.39 18.89 -40.39
N HIS A 502 15.77 19.91 -39.62
CA HIS A 502 15.41 20.00 -38.21
C HIS A 502 13.90 20.13 -38.00
N HIS A 503 13.22 20.89 -38.84
CA HIS A 503 11.77 21.07 -38.77
C HIS A 503 11.05 19.75 -39.11
N LEU A 504 11.40 19.11 -40.23
CA LEU A 504 10.84 17.83 -40.64
C LEU A 504 11.02 16.77 -39.54
N ARG A 505 12.23 16.67 -38.99
CA ARG A 505 12.53 15.75 -37.88
C ARG A 505 11.63 16.02 -36.69
N ALA A 506 11.51 17.28 -36.25
CA ALA A 506 10.71 17.64 -35.07
C ALA A 506 9.22 17.35 -35.30
N GLU A 507 8.69 17.63 -36.51
CA GLU A 507 7.31 17.32 -36.85
C GLU A 507 7.04 15.82 -36.86
N ALA A 508 7.89 15.03 -37.49
CA ALA A 508 7.73 13.57 -37.55
C ALA A 508 7.83 12.91 -36.18
N LEU A 509 8.77 13.33 -35.33
CA LEU A 509 8.89 12.83 -33.97
C LEU A 509 7.70 13.20 -33.08
N LYS A 510 7.16 14.42 -33.24
CA LYS A 510 5.94 14.83 -32.52
C LYS A 510 4.72 14.01 -32.95
N LYS A 511 4.59 13.71 -34.24
CA LYS A 511 3.53 12.80 -34.73
C LYS A 511 3.72 11.39 -34.17
N LEU A 512 4.96 10.86 -34.17
CA LEU A 512 5.26 9.54 -33.62
C LEU A 512 4.90 9.46 -32.13
N GLU A 513 5.24 10.49 -31.36
CA GLU A 513 4.85 10.59 -29.95
C GLU A 513 3.33 10.50 -29.79
N THR A 514 2.58 11.24 -30.60
CA THR A 514 1.11 11.23 -30.59
C THR A 514 0.56 9.84 -30.93
N GLU A 515 1.09 9.16 -31.95
CA GLU A 515 0.66 7.82 -32.36
C GLU A 515 0.97 6.76 -31.31
N ILE A 516 2.15 6.82 -30.65
CA ILE A 516 2.48 5.92 -29.56
C ILE A 516 1.49 6.11 -28.41
N LEU A 517 1.20 7.34 -28.00
CA LEU A 517 0.25 7.63 -26.93
C LEU A 517 -1.17 7.21 -27.29
N ALA A 518 -1.61 7.44 -28.52
CA ALA A 518 -2.93 7.02 -29.01
C ALA A 518 -3.10 5.49 -28.99
N SER A 519 -2.02 4.73 -29.26
CA SER A 519 -2.06 3.27 -29.24
C SER A 519 -2.26 2.69 -27.83
N HIS A 520 -1.87 3.44 -26.79
CA HIS A 520 -2.10 3.04 -25.38
C HIS A 520 -3.53 3.36 -24.89
N HIS A 521 -4.25 4.28 -25.55
CA HIS A 521 -5.58 4.73 -25.16
C HIS A 521 -6.59 4.66 -26.30
N PRO A 522 -6.83 3.46 -26.89
CA PRO A 522 -7.76 3.34 -28.04
C PRO A 522 -9.21 3.73 -27.69
N ASN A 523 -9.56 3.80 -26.41
CA ASN A 523 -10.91 4.07 -25.91
C ASN A 523 -11.09 5.45 -25.24
N LEU A 524 -10.07 6.33 -25.24
CA LEU A 524 -10.30 7.72 -24.89
C LEU A 524 -11.20 8.32 -25.98
N CYS A 525 -12.44 8.69 -25.62
CA CYS A 525 -13.34 9.39 -26.50
C CYS A 525 -12.63 10.60 -27.08
N THR A 526 -12.24 10.53 -28.35
CA THR A 526 -11.57 11.62 -29.10
C THR A 526 -12.55 12.73 -29.46
N ASP A 527 -13.80 12.61 -29.01
CA ASP A 527 -14.84 13.61 -29.29
C ASP A 527 -14.98 14.57 -28.10
N PRO A 528 -14.42 15.80 -28.19
CA PRO A 528 -14.59 16.82 -27.15
C PRO A 528 -16.04 17.31 -27.01
N SER A 529 -16.93 16.88 -27.93
CA SER A 529 -18.35 17.22 -27.92
C SER A 529 -19.24 16.14 -27.29
N SER A 530 -18.70 14.94 -27.05
CA SER A 530 -19.39 13.97 -26.19
C SER A 530 -19.31 14.51 -24.77
N SER A 531 -20.43 15.00 -24.27
CA SER A 531 -20.62 15.38 -22.86
C SER A 531 -19.88 14.37 -22.01
N THR A 532 -18.86 14.83 -21.24
CA THR A 532 -18.32 14.09 -20.08
C THR A 532 -19.50 13.31 -19.51
N PRO A 533 -19.39 11.97 -19.32
CA PRO A 533 -20.43 11.26 -18.61
C PRO A 533 -20.51 11.98 -17.26
N THR A 534 -21.42 12.93 -17.17
CA THR A 534 -21.83 13.46 -15.88
C THR A 534 -22.26 12.22 -15.14
N LEU A 535 -21.59 11.96 -14.03
CA LEU A 535 -22.02 10.98 -13.04
C LEU A 535 -23.54 11.06 -13.03
N GLY A 536 -24.20 10.11 -13.71
CA GLY A 536 -25.64 10.17 -13.77
C GLY A 536 -26.00 10.18 -12.32
N THR A 537 -26.54 11.31 -11.83
CA THR A 537 -26.84 11.47 -10.42
C THR A 537 -27.47 10.17 -10.01
N ARG A 538 -26.68 9.30 -9.34
CA ARG A 538 -27.20 8.03 -8.83
C ARG A 538 -28.45 8.46 -8.09
N LYS A 539 -29.62 8.26 -8.72
CA LYS A 539 -30.86 8.64 -8.05
C LYS A 539 -30.79 7.84 -6.78
N PRO A 540 -30.71 8.48 -5.61
CA PRO A 540 -30.78 7.76 -4.37
C PRO A 540 -32.04 6.90 -4.55
N LYS A 541 -31.87 5.57 -4.48
CA LYS A 541 -32.99 4.63 -4.62
C LYS A 541 -34.06 5.19 -3.76
N LYS A 542 -35.26 5.51 -4.33
CA LYS A 542 -36.36 6.29 -3.71
C LYS A 542 -36.37 6.00 -2.23
N LEU A 543 -36.09 7.01 -1.41
CA LEU A 543 -36.30 6.96 0.03
C LEU A 543 -37.73 6.49 0.22
N VAL A 544 -37.87 5.24 0.64
CA VAL A 544 -39.16 4.76 1.11
C VAL A 544 -39.38 5.57 2.38
N LYS A 545 -40.27 6.58 2.32
CA LYS A 545 -40.75 7.29 3.49
C LYS A 545 -41.60 6.31 4.31
N ASN A 546 -40.99 5.31 4.89
CA ASN A 546 -41.62 4.43 5.83
C ASN A 546 -40.92 4.61 7.17
N ASN A 547 -41.72 4.83 8.20
CA ASN A 547 -41.24 4.65 9.57
C ASN A 547 -40.48 3.36 9.64
N ILE A 548 -39.17 3.44 9.97
CA ILE A 548 -38.33 2.27 10.19
C ILE A 548 -39.07 1.45 11.26
N PRO A 549 -39.50 0.20 10.96
CA PRO A 549 -40.13 -0.61 12.00
C PRO A 549 -39.10 -0.77 13.11
N LYS A 550 -39.50 -0.44 14.35
CA LYS A 550 -38.64 -0.68 15.50
C LYS A 550 -38.45 -2.18 15.64
N LYS A 551 -37.27 -2.66 15.23
CA LYS A 551 -36.89 -4.05 15.41
C LYS A 551 -36.59 -4.31 16.89
N ASP A 552 -36.93 -5.50 17.37
CA ASP A 552 -36.53 -5.93 18.70
C ASP A 552 -34.99 -5.91 18.78
N ALA A 553 -34.45 -5.28 19.83
CA ALA A 553 -33.02 -5.17 19.99
C ALA A 553 -32.45 -6.49 20.55
N LEU A 554 -31.39 -6.98 19.90
CA LEU A 554 -30.68 -8.19 20.30
C LEU A 554 -29.35 -7.85 20.98
N LEU A 555 -29.07 -8.50 22.12
CA LEU A 555 -27.78 -8.42 22.79
C LEU A 555 -27.08 -9.77 22.68
N LEU A 556 -25.83 -9.75 22.21
CA LEU A 556 -24.98 -10.93 22.07
C LEU A 556 -23.66 -10.76 22.84
N THR A 557 -23.12 -11.85 23.35
CA THR A 557 -21.73 -11.91 23.83
C THR A 557 -20.81 -12.42 22.74
N SER A 558 -19.51 -12.19 22.88
CA SER A 558 -18.49 -12.68 21.93
C SER A 558 -18.54 -14.21 21.79
N ASP A 559 -18.76 -14.93 22.90
CA ASP A 559 -18.86 -16.40 22.87
C ASP A 559 -20.07 -16.87 22.04
N GLU A 560 -21.19 -16.17 22.12
CA GLU A 560 -22.41 -16.50 21.34
C GLU A 560 -22.22 -16.18 19.87
N LEU A 561 -21.53 -15.07 19.54
CA LEU A 561 -21.34 -14.65 18.16
C LEU A 561 -20.28 -15.50 17.44
N PHE A 562 -19.10 -15.66 18.04
CA PHE A 562 -17.96 -16.31 17.37
C PHE A 562 -18.10 -17.83 17.24
N THR A 563 -19.07 -18.45 17.91
CA THR A 563 -19.41 -19.87 17.75
C THR A 563 -20.46 -20.12 16.66
N LYS A 564 -21.12 -19.09 16.13
CA LYS A 564 -22.11 -19.24 15.06
C LYS A 564 -21.43 -19.62 13.74
N LYS A 565 -21.91 -20.66 13.07
CA LYS A 565 -21.46 -21.04 11.73
C LYS A 565 -21.74 -19.96 10.69
N GLU A 566 -22.79 -19.19 10.90
CA GLU A 566 -23.27 -18.14 10.01
C GLU A 566 -22.50 -16.83 10.16
N PHE A 567 -21.61 -16.72 11.15
CA PHE A 567 -20.80 -15.51 11.36
C PHE A 567 -19.50 -15.55 10.54
N CYS A 568 -19.41 -14.67 9.58
CA CYS A 568 -18.35 -14.61 8.58
C CYS A 568 -17.58 -13.31 8.71
N ASP A 569 -16.38 -13.38 9.23
CA ASP A 569 -15.54 -12.20 9.51
C ASP A 569 -14.38 -12.01 8.51
N LYS A 570 -14.37 -12.77 7.45
CA LYS A 570 -13.47 -12.62 6.31
C LYS A 570 -14.18 -12.95 5.00
N LEU A 571 -13.82 -12.26 3.93
CA LEU A 571 -14.52 -12.35 2.63
C LEU A 571 -14.55 -13.77 2.06
N GLY A 572 -13.46 -14.52 2.14
CA GLY A 572 -13.41 -15.89 1.67
C GLY A 572 -14.38 -16.82 2.38
N PHE A 573 -14.55 -16.65 3.69
CA PHE A 573 -15.49 -17.45 4.46
C PHE A 573 -16.95 -17.10 4.13
N VAL A 574 -17.26 -15.84 3.85
CA VAL A 574 -18.58 -15.43 3.34
C VAL A 574 -18.88 -16.13 2.02
N PHE A 575 -17.91 -16.18 1.12
CA PHE A 575 -18.09 -16.81 -0.19
C PHE A 575 -18.32 -18.32 -0.09
N ASP A 576 -17.58 -19.03 0.77
CA ASP A 576 -17.79 -20.46 1.03
C ASP A 576 -19.20 -20.74 1.55
N ASN A 577 -19.69 -19.93 2.50
CA ASN A 577 -21.04 -20.08 3.04
C ASN A 577 -22.13 -19.84 2.00
N ILE A 578 -21.93 -18.92 1.05
CA ILE A 578 -22.86 -18.72 -0.06
C ILE A 578 -22.91 -19.98 -0.94
N THR A 579 -21.78 -20.56 -1.25
CA THR A 579 -21.68 -21.78 -2.04
C THR A 579 -22.40 -22.95 -1.36
N GLU A 580 -22.33 -23.00 -0.02
CA GLU A 580 -23.06 -23.98 0.80
C GLU A 580 -24.56 -23.68 0.96
N GLY A 581 -25.04 -22.52 0.49
CA GLY A 581 -26.42 -22.06 0.63
C GLY A 581 -26.83 -21.67 2.05
N ILE A 582 -25.88 -21.36 2.93
CA ILE A 582 -26.11 -20.94 4.31
C ILE A 582 -26.39 -19.44 4.37
N ASN A 583 -27.43 -19.04 5.13
CA ASN A 583 -27.62 -17.63 5.50
C ASN A 583 -26.48 -17.20 6.45
N PHE A 584 -25.90 -16.01 6.24
CA PHE A 584 -24.71 -15.58 6.95
C PHE A 584 -24.83 -14.16 7.52
N GLU A 585 -23.94 -13.85 8.47
CA GLU A 585 -23.71 -12.52 9.02
C GLU A 585 -22.32 -12.05 8.61
N VAL A 586 -22.17 -10.79 8.21
CA VAL A 586 -20.90 -10.17 7.81
C VAL A 586 -20.29 -9.48 9.02
N GLY A 587 -19.10 -9.94 9.47
CA GLY A 587 -18.41 -9.44 10.66
C GLY A 587 -17.67 -8.11 10.45
N PRO A 588 -17.28 -7.43 11.55
CA PRO A 588 -16.70 -6.07 11.50
C PRO A 588 -15.29 -6.00 10.90
N HIS A 589 -14.58 -7.11 10.74
CA HIS A 589 -13.28 -7.17 10.06
C HIS A 589 -13.42 -7.11 8.52
N ILE A 590 -14.63 -7.26 7.99
CA ILE A 590 -14.95 -6.90 6.61
C ILE A 590 -15.49 -5.46 6.65
N PRO A 591 -14.73 -4.46 6.21
CA PRO A 591 -15.09 -3.07 6.41
C PRO A 591 -16.24 -2.65 5.48
N VAL A 592 -17.48 -2.84 5.93
CA VAL A 592 -18.69 -2.35 5.25
C VAL A 592 -18.99 -0.94 5.77
N VAL A 593 -18.67 0.07 4.96
CA VAL A 593 -18.73 1.49 5.35
C VAL A 593 -19.46 2.40 4.35
N ASN A 594 -20.11 1.80 3.34
CA ASN A 594 -20.94 2.50 2.36
C ASN A 594 -22.10 1.63 1.86
N SER A 595 -23.08 2.26 1.26
CA SER A 595 -24.32 1.63 0.79
C SER A 595 -24.08 0.57 -0.30
N GLU A 596 -23.06 0.74 -1.16
CA GLU A 596 -22.78 -0.22 -2.21
C GLU A 596 -22.21 -1.53 -1.67
N ALA A 597 -21.35 -1.46 -0.63
CA ALA A 597 -20.88 -2.65 0.06
C ALA A 597 -22.04 -3.37 0.79
N VAL A 598 -22.97 -2.64 1.42
CA VAL A 598 -24.18 -3.24 2.01
C VAL A 598 -25.02 -3.92 0.93
N TYR A 599 -25.24 -3.26 -0.21
CA TYR A 599 -26.03 -3.80 -1.33
C TYR A 599 -25.38 -5.07 -1.89
N TYR A 600 -24.06 -5.11 -2.01
CA TYR A 600 -23.31 -6.30 -2.43
C TYR A 600 -23.64 -7.50 -1.52
N PHE A 601 -23.43 -7.37 -0.21
CA PHE A 601 -23.69 -8.47 0.73
C PHE A 601 -25.16 -8.84 0.87
N LYS A 602 -26.07 -7.86 0.78
CA LYS A 602 -27.50 -8.11 0.77
C LYS A 602 -27.90 -9.00 -0.42
N ASN A 603 -27.37 -8.72 -1.61
CA ASN A 603 -27.64 -9.52 -2.81
C ASN A 603 -27.08 -10.95 -2.70
N LEU A 604 -26.01 -11.14 -1.92
CA LEU A 604 -25.47 -12.46 -1.61
C LEU A 604 -26.26 -13.19 -0.50
N GLY A 605 -27.28 -12.57 0.09
CA GLY A 605 -28.14 -13.18 1.10
C GLY A 605 -27.74 -12.94 2.55
N ALA A 606 -26.84 -11.98 2.81
CA ALA A 606 -26.49 -11.59 4.18
C ALA A 606 -27.71 -11.13 4.96
N LYS A 607 -27.88 -11.63 6.18
CA LYS A 607 -28.99 -11.26 7.08
C LYS A 607 -28.64 -10.15 8.04
N ARG A 608 -27.38 -10.08 8.44
CA ARG A 608 -26.88 -9.02 9.31
C ARG A 608 -25.51 -8.57 8.86
N ILE A 609 -25.25 -7.28 9.01
CA ILE A 609 -23.96 -6.66 8.80
C ILE A 609 -23.48 -6.01 10.09
N TRP A 610 -22.32 -6.45 10.59
CA TRP A 610 -21.63 -5.83 11.71
C TRP A 610 -20.83 -4.65 11.21
N LEU A 611 -21.18 -3.45 11.71
CA LEU A 611 -20.57 -2.20 11.25
C LEU A 611 -19.15 -2.03 11.80
N SER A 612 -18.30 -1.35 11.02
CA SER A 612 -16.94 -1.07 11.41
C SER A 612 -16.88 -0.18 12.67
N PRO A 613 -16.00 -0.49 13.64
CA PRO A 613 -15.80 0.36 14.83
C PRO A 613 -15.12 1.71 14.51
N GLU A 614 -14.71 1.94 13.27
CA GLU A 614 -14.16 3.21 12.79
C GLU A 614 -15.24 4.21 12.32
N MET A 615 -16.52 3.83 12.34
CA MET A 615 -17.63 4.68 11.92
C MET A 615 -18.15 5.58 13.03
N THR A 616 -18.58 6.78 12.65
CA THR A 616 -19.36 7.66 13.52
C THR A 616 -20.86 7.32 13.44
N ILE A 617 -21.62 7.81 14.44
CA ILE A 617 -23.08 7.61 14.47
C ILE A 617 -23.78 8.22 13.25
N ASP A 618 -23.28 9.36 12.74
CA ASP A 618 -23.85 9.99 11.56
C ASP A 618 -23.58 9.17 10.30
N GLN A 619 -22.38 8.59 10.17
CA GLN A 619 -22.05 7.67 9.07
C GLN A 619 -22.89 6.39 9.13
N ILE A 620 -23.19 5.88 10.34
CA ILE A 620 -24.10 4.75 10.55
C ILE A 620 -25.49 5.13 10.04
N LYS A 621 -26.04 6.27 10.45
CA LYS A 621 -27.37 6.77 10.01
C LYS A 621 -27.44 6.91 8.49
N GLU A 622 -26.40 7.41 7.87
CA GLU A 622 -26.35 7.58 6.41
C GLU A 622 -26.52 6.26 5.65
N ILE A 623 -25.96 5.18 6.16
CA ILE A 623 -26.08 3.85 5.54
C ILE A 623 -27.40 3.19 5.86
N THR A 624 -27.75 3.09 7.14
CA THR A 624 -28.89 2.29 7.62
C THR A 624 -30.24 2.79 7.09
N LYS A 625 -30.37 4.11 6.88
CA LYS A 625 -31.59 4.70 6.30
C LYS A 625 -31.96 4.16 4.91
N HIS A 626 -30.98 3.65 4.15
CA HIS A 626 -31.18 3.08 2.83
C HIS A 626 -31.60 1.61 2.86
N PHE A 627 -31.45 0.93 4.01
CA PHE A 627 -31.70 -0.50 4.18
C PHE A 627 -32.50 -0.79 5.46
N PRO A 628 -33.74 -0.28 5.57
CA PRO A 628 -34.54 -0.45 6.79
C PRO A 628 -34.86 -1.91 7.11
N GLU A 629 -34.85 -2.80 6.12
CA GLU A 629 -35.06 -4.24 6.26
C GLU A 629 -33.82 -5.02 6.74
N MET A 630 -32.61 -4.47 6.56
CA MET A 630 -31.36 -5.13 6.95
C MET A 630 -31.13 -5.00 8.47
N SER A 631 -30.62 -6.07 9.08
CA SER A 631 -30.14 -6.02 10.46
C SER A 631 -28.73 -5.46 10.51
N PHE A 632 -28.47 -4.53 11.44
CA PHE A 632 -27.15 -3.96 11.65
C PHE A 632 -26.68 -4.20 13.09
N GLY A 633 -25.46 -4.76 13.22
CA GLY A 633 -24.80 -5.01 14.50
C GLY A 633 -23.68 -4.02 14.78
N LEU A 634 -23.44 -3.74 16.07
CA LEU A 634 -22.32 -2.91 16.51
C LEU A 634 -21.71 -3.46 17.82
N PHE A 635 -20.39 -3.45 17.91
CA PHE A 635 -19.64 -3.68 19.14
C PHE A 635 -19.82 -2.51 20.10
N ILE A 636 -20.29 -2.78 21.32
CA ILE A 636 -20.63 -1.71 22.29
C ILE A 636 -19.82 -1.77 23.58
N MET A 637 -19.31 -2.92 23.98
CA MET A 637 -18.63 -3.03 25.27
C MET A 637 -17.53 -4.10 25.27
N GLY A 638 -16.41 -3.76 25.89
CA GLY A 638 -15.25 -4.64 26.08
C GLY A 638 -13.97 -4.08 25.48
N PRO A 639 -12.83 -4.76 25.60
CA PRO A 639 -11.58 -4.40 24.98
C PRO A 639 -11.62 -4.70 23.48
N GLN A 640 -11.51 -3.65 22.64
CA GLN A 640 -11.46 -3.80 21.18
C GLN A 640 -10.19 -4.52 20.74
N GLU A 641 -10.32 -5.53 19.89
CA GLU A 641 -9.16 -6.11 19.19
C GLU A 641 -8.58 -5.05 18.24
N LEU A 642 -7.29 -4.74 18.42
CA LEU A 642 -6.56 -3.74 17.65
C LEU A 642 -5.83 -4.32 16.45
N MET A 643 -5.39 -5.57 16.59
CA MET A 643 -4.53 -6.21 15.59
C MET A 643 -4.55 -7.71 15.77
N ILE A 644 -4.61 -8.42 14.65
CA ILE A 644 -4.28 -9.84 14.55
C ILE A 644 -2.99 -9.98 13.73
N THR A 645 -2.07 -10.83 14.20
CA THR A 645 -0.81 -11.07 13.51
C THR A 645 -0.46 -12.56 13.46
N ARG A 646 0.09 -13.00 12.34
CA ARG A 646 0.64 -14.35 12.21
C ARG A 646 1.89 -14.57 13.07
N HIS A 647 2.52 -13.49 13.55
CA HIS A 647 3.65 -13.54 14.46
C HIS A 647 3.21 -13.87 15.89
N CYS A 648 3.83 -14.88 16.49
CA CYS A 648 3.66 -15.17 17.92
C CYS A 648 4.56 -14.23 18.73
N ILE A 649 3.97 -13.25 19.42
CA ILE A 649 4.71 -12.27 20.26
C ILE A 649 5.49 -12.98 21.38
N LEU A 650 4.96 -14.11 21.92
CA LEU A 650 5.60 -14.88 22.98
C LEU A 650 6.94 -15.51 22.57
N MET A 651 7.27 -15.54 21.28
CA MET A 651 8.59 -16.00 20.82
C MET A 651 9.72 -15.04 21.22
N SER A 652 9.42 -13.81 21.59
CA SER A 652 10.40 -12.86 22.13
C SER A 652 10.97 -13.30 23.49
N LEU A 653 10.26 -14.16 24.23
CA LEU A 653 10.68 -14.72 25.52
C LEU A 653 11.72 -15.86 25.40
N GLY A 654 12.12 -16.23 24.19
CA GLY A 654 13.13 -17.27 23.95
C GLY A 654 12.68 -18.36 22.97
N SER A 655 13.43 -19.47 22.91
CA SER A 655 13.22 -20.57 21.97
C SER A 655 11.78 -21.09 21.97
N CYS A 656 11.25 -21.43 20.79
CA CYS A 656 9.90 -21.94 20.58
C CYS A 656 9.94 -23.31 19.92
N LYS A 657 9.20 -24.28 20.49
CA LYS A 657 9.06 -25.63 19.93
C LYS A 657 8.04 -25.73 18.79
N GLN A 658 7.35 -24.64 18.47
CA GLN A 658 6.27 -24.55 17.48
C GLN A 658 5.06 -25.48 17.75
N ASP A 659 4.96 -26.06 18.92
CA ASP A 659 3.79 -26.79 19.39
C ASP A 659 2.85 -25.82 20.13
N CYS A 660 2.05 -25.09 19.35
CA CYS A 660 1.16 -24.06 19.89
C CYS A 660 -0.01 -24.67 20.70
N LYS A 661 -0.41 -25.90 20.42
CA LYS A 661 -1.51 -26.55 21.16
C LYS A 661 -1.13 -26.82 22.62
N ASN A 662 0.12 -27.25 22.87
CA ASN A 662 0.64 -27.61 24.19
C ASN A 662 1.59 -26.53 24.76
N CYS A 663 1.51 -25.30 24.29
CA CYS A 663 2.40 -24.21 24.70
C CYS A 663 2.03 -23.67 26.08
N GLU A 664 2.86 -23.91 27.10
CA GLU A 664 2.66 -23.38 28.46
C GLU A 664 2.64 -21.86 28.55
N ARG A 665 3.42 -21.16 27.70
CA ARG A 665 3.39 -19.69 27.65
C ARG A 665 2.01 -19.17 27.22
N ARG A 666 1.36 -19.84 26.28
CA ARG A 666 0.05 -19.46 25.76
C ARG A 666 -1.07 -19.60 26.80
N SER A 667 -0.96 -20.53 27.76
CA SER A 667 -1.97 -20.72 28.81
C SER A 667 -1.97 -19.61 29.87
N LYS A 668 -0.95 -18.75 29.86
CA LYS A 668 -0.81 -17.63 30.79
C LYS A 668 -1.28 -16.33 30.18
N ALA A 669 -1.79 -15.42 31.00
CA ALA A 669 -2.11 -14.07 30.55
C ALA A 669 -0.84 -13.27 30.28
N HIS A 670 -0.88 -12.43 29.24
CA HIS A 670 0.24 -11.56 28.85
C HIS A 670 -0.27 -10.19 28.40
N TYR A 671 0.58 -9.18 28.52
CA TYR A 671 0.33 -7.87 27.97
C TYR A 671 1.61 -7.18 27.48
N LEU A 672 1.46 -6.27 26.53
CA LEU A 672 2.51 -5.34 26.12
C LEU A 672 2.37 -4.03 26.89
N LEU A 673 3.43 -3.63 27.56
CA LEU A 673 3.54 -2.32 28.21
C LEU A 673 4.18 -1.32 27.24
N ASP A 674 3.51 -0.20 26.96
CA ASP A 674 4.08 0.85 26.13
C ASP A 674 4.88 1.86 26.97
N ARG A 675 5.61 2.75 26.29
CA ARG A 675 6.42 3.82 26.91
C ARG A 675 5.61 4.84 27.74
N LYS A 676 4.28 4.84 27.61
CA LYS A 676 3.37 5.73 28.36
C LYS A 676 2.72 5.02 29.54
N GLY A 677 3.06 3.77 29.80
CA GLY A 677 2.52 2.97 30.88
C GLY A 677 1.14 2.35 30.61
N TYR A 678 0.70 2.24 29.33
CA TYR A 678 -0.51 1.53 28.97
C TYR A 678 -0.23 0.06 28.73
N GLU A 679 -1.10 -0.78 29.26
CA GLU A 679 -1.02 -2.25 29.18
C GLU A 679 -2.00 -2.79 28.13
N PHE A 680 -1.48 -3.35 27.05
CA PHE A 680 -2.24 -3.90 25.93
C PHE A 680 -2.31 -5.43 26.07
N PRO A 681 -3.47 -6.02 26.36
CA PRO A 681 -3.59 -7.47 26.50
C PRO A 681 -3.20 -8.21 25.21
N VAL A 682 -2.53 -9.36 25.37
CA VAL A 682 -2.11 -10.23 24.27
C VAL A 682 -2.65 -11.62 24.49
N ILE A 683 -3.42 -12.13 23.53
CA ILE A 683 -3.81 -13.56 23.47
C ILE A 683 -3.09 -14.20 22.29
N THR A 684 -2.51 -15.38 22.51
CA THR A 684 -1.97 -16.18 21.39
C THR A 684 -2.85 -17.40 21.19
N ASP A 685 -3.35 -17.62 19.97
CA ASP A 685 -4.25 -18.71 19.65
C ASP A 685 -3.52 -20.07 19.44
N VAL A 686 -4.29 -21.13 19.22
CA VAL A 686 -3.78 -22.50 18.99
C VAL A 686 -2.96 -22.64 17.69
N SER A 687 -3.05 -21.67 16.79
CA SER A 687 -2.26 -21.59 15.56
C SER A 687 -1.00 -20.75 15.71
N GLY A 688 -0.77 -20.19 16.90
CA GLY A 688 0.36 -19.32 17.21
C GLY A 688 0.21 -17.89 16.69
N ARG A 689 -0.99 -17.46 16.30
CA ARG A 689 -1.27 -16.07 15.98
C ARG A 689 -1.46 -15.28 17.26
N SER A 690 -1.01 -14.03 17.28
CA SER A 690 -1.23 -13.14 18.41
C SER A 690 -2.31 -12.12 18.10
N HIS A 691 -3.21 -11.94 19.07
CA HIS A 691 -4.31 -10.99 19.10
C HIS A 691 -3.95 -9.92 20.14
N LEU A 692 -3.89 -8.67 19.72
CA LEU A 692 -3.58 -7.53 20.57
C LEU A 692 -4.84 -6.73 20.81
N TYR A 693 -5.19 -6.50 22.07
CA TYR A 693 -6.37 -5.77 22.47
C TYR A 693 -6.04 -4.38 22.98
N ASN A 694 -7.02 -3.49 22.95
CA ASN A 694 -6.86 -2.12 23.44
C ASN A 694 -6.67 -2.13 24.97
N SER A 695 -5.80 -1.25 25.44
CA SER A 695 -5.57 -0.96 26.86
C SER A 695 -6.75 -0.29 27.55
N VAL A 696 -7.73 0.19 26.79
CA VAL A 696 -8.92 0.89 27.28
C VAL A 696 -10.16 0.22 26.71
N SER A 697 -11.07 -0.23 27.56
CA SER A 697 -12.32 -0.85 27.14
C SER A 697 -13.30 0.15 26.53
N HIS A 698 -14.05 -0.28 25.54
CA HIS A 698 -15.23 0.44 25.05
C HIS A 698 -16.38 0.37 26.07
N ASP A 699 -17.17 1.44 26.14
CA ASP A 699 -18.47 1.48 26.76
C ASP A 699 -19.39 2.45 26.03
N LEU A 700 -20.29 1.92 25.21
CA LEU A 700 -21.31 2.63 24.44
C LEU A 700 -22.72 2.39 25.01
N CYS A 701 -22.85 1.74 26.17
CA CYS A 701 -24.16 1.43 26.75
C CYS A 701 -25.00 2.69 26.97
N HIS A 702 -24.40 3.81 27.30
CA HIS A 702 -25.10 5.08 27.46
C HIS A 702 -25.66 5.66 26.15
N SER A 703 -25.18 5.21 25.00
CA SER A 703 -25.59 5.65 23.64
C SER A 703 -26.49 4.66 22.91
N ILE A 704 -26.94 3.57 23.55
CA ILE A 704 -27.77 2.55 22.90
C ILE A 704 -29.05 3.15 22.31
N GLY A 705 -29.66 4.13 22.97
CA GLY A 705 -30.84 4.83 22.46
C GLY A 705 -30.59 5.50 21.12
N GLU A 706 -29.52 6.28 21.03
CA GLU A 706 -29.09 6.98 19.81
C GLU A 706 -28.68 6.00 18.70
N LEU A 707 -28.03 4.88 19.06
CA LEU A 707 -27.64 3.83 18.12
C LEU A 707 -28.87 3.13 17.53
N ARG A 708 -29.91 2.87 18.34
CA ARG A 708 -31.18 2.33 17.84
C ARG A 708 -31.90 3.30 16.91
N GLU A 709 -31.90 4.58 17.21
CA GLU A 709 -32.41 5.63 16.32
C GLU A 709 -31.58 5.72 15.02
N ALA A 710 -30.28 5.38 15.11
CA ALA A 710 -29.40 5.28 13.95
C ALA A 710 -29.60 3.97 13.16
N GLY A 711 -30.55 3.08 13.52
CA GLY A 711 -30.86 1.86 12.80
C GLY A 711 -30.06 0.62 13.21
N VAL A 712 -29.30 0.68 14.30
CA VAL A 712 -28.62 -0.49 14.88
C VAL A 712 -29.60 -1.27 15.74
N ASP A 713 -29.75 -2.57 15.46
CA ASP A 713 -30.66 -3.46 16.18
C ASP A 713 -29.96 -4.56 16.98
N THR A 714 -28.67 -4.75 16.78
CA THR A 714 -27.90 -5.81 17.43
C THR A 714 -26.64 -5.27 18.08
N PHE A 715 -26.39 -5.67 19.32
CA PHE A 715 -25.31 -5.13 20.15
C PHE A 715 -24.40 -6.25 20.63
N LEU A 716 -23.07 -6.07 20.51
CA LEU A 716 -22.06 -7.03 20.91
C LEU A 716 -21.31 -6.56 22.16
N ILE A 717 -21.23 -7.46 23.14
CA ILE A 717 -20.30 -7.36 24.28
C ILE A 717 -19.15 -8.35 24.05
N ASP A 718 -17.92 -7.86 23.92
CA ASP A 718 -16.75 -8.72 23.89
C ASP A 718 -16.35 -9.13 25.32
N THR A 719 -16.58 -10.37 25.62
CA THR A 719 -16.32 -10.97 26.94
C THR A 719 -15.00 -11.74 27.01
N THR A 720 -14.21 -11.74 25.92
CA THR A 720 -12.98 -12.55 25.75
C THR A 720 -11.97 -12.37 26.90
N LEU A 721 -11.83 -11.15 27.42
CA LEU A 721 -10.90 -10.80 28.49
C LEU A 721 -11.59 -10.54 29.83
N MET A 722 -12.88 -10.93 29.97
CA MET A 722 -13.67 -10.66 31.18
C MET A 722 -13.73 -11.89 32.09
N HIS A 723 -13.46 -11.71 33.39
CA HIS A 723 -13.79 -12.70 34.40
C HIS A 723 -15.30 -12.90 34.54
N PRO A 724 -15.79 -14.05 35.00
CA PRO A 724 -17.23 -14.35 35.07
C PRO A 724 -18.05 -13.25 35.75
N LYS A 725 -17.55 -12.65 36.84
CA LYS A 725 -18.23 -11.56 37.54
C LYS A 725 -18.31 -10.27 36.68
N GLN A 726 -17.24 -9.92 35.98
CA GLN A 726 -17.20 -8.76 35.09
C GLN A 726 -18.13 -8.97 33.90
N ARG A 727 -18.14 -10.19 33.34
CA ARG A 727 -19.05 -10.58 32.27
C ARG A 727 -20.52 -10.38 32.67
N GLN A 728 -20.91 -10.89 33.85
CA GLN A 728 -22.28 -10.73 34.36
C GLN A 728 -22.63 -9.26 34.57
N GLN A 729 -21.72 -8.46 35.08
CA GLN A 729 -21.92 -7.02 35.25
C GLN A 729 -22.10 -6.28 33.92
N ALA A 730 -21.29 -6.63 32.91
CA ALA A 730 -21.36 -6.05 31.57
C ALA A 730 -22.71 -6.37 30.90
N ILE A 731 -23.14 -7.63 30.94
CA ILE A 731 -24.42 -8.08 30.41
C ILE A 731 -25.57 -7.36 31.12
N THR A 732 -25.58 -7.33 32.44
CA THR A 732 -26.62 -6.65 33.23
C THR A 732 -26.69 -5.16 32.90
N ARG A 733 -25.56 -4.49 32.73
CA ARG A 733 -25.47 -3.09 32.35
C ARG A 733 -26.05 -2.82 30.97
N ALA A 734 -25.72 -3.65 30.00
CA ALA A 734 -26.24 -3.51 28.63
C ALA A 734 -27.74 -3.76 28.56
N HIS A 735 -28.27 -4.75 29.29
CA HIS A 735 -29.71 -4.98 29.40
C HIS A 735 -30.45 -3.78 30.00
N LYS A 736 -29.95 -3.20 31.09
CA LYS A 736 -30.54 -1.98 31.66
C LYS A 736 -30.57 -0.82 30.66
N ALA A 737 -29.51 -0.67 29.87
CA ALA A 737 -29.45 0.38 28.83
C ALA A 737 -30.48 0.13 27.71
N LEU A 738 -30.66 -1.12 27.30
CA LEU A 738 -31.67 -1.51 26.31
C LEU A 738 -33.10 -1.26 26.81
N GLU A 739 -33.43 -1.68 28.04
CA GLU A 739 -34.72 -1.44 28.65
C GLU A 739 -35.05 0.05 28.77
N PHE A 740 -34.08 0.86 29.19
CA PHE A 740 -34.23 2.33 29.25
C PHE A 740 -34.54 2.91 27.86
N SER A 741 -33.78 2.45 26.83
CA SER A 741 -33.97 2.94 25.45
C SER A 741 -35.37 2.58 24.88
N THR A 742 -36.00 1.48 25.31
CA THR A 742 -37.33 1.07 24.90
C THR A 742 -38.45 1.88 25.59
N ARG A 743 -38.27 2.20 26.86
CA ARG A 743 -39.26 3.02 27.63
C ARG A 743 -39.32 4.47 27.12
N SER A 744 -38.16 5.10 26.86
CA SER A 744 -38.13 6.48 26.37
C SER A 744 -38.76 6.67 24.99
N SER A 745 -38.83 5.62 24.17
CA SER A 745 -39.43 5.66 22.84
C SER A 745 -40.96 5.59 22.87
N HIS A 746 -41.59 5.11 23.95
CA HIS A 746 -43.05 5.05 24.11
C HIS A 746 -43.65 6.34 24.68
N THR A 747 -42.84 7.21 25.29
CA THR A 747 -43.32 8.45 25.93
C THR A 747 -43.35 9.66 25.02
N ASN A 748 -42.78 9.62 23.82
CA ASN A 748 -42.83 10.73 22.87
C ASN A 748 -44.14 10.88 22.08
N GLY A 749 -45.18 10.02 22.33
CA GLY A 749 -46.48 10.03 21.68
C GLY A 749 -47.59 10.71 22.49
N SER A 750 -47.43 11.04 23.76
CA SER A 750 -48.44 11.69 24.58
C SER A 750 -47.81 12.76 25.47
N ARG A 751 -48.05 14.03 25.11
CA ARG A 751 -47.86 15.16 26.02
C ARG A 751 -48.81 15.00 27.22
N VAL A 752 -48.36 14.35 28.26
CA VAL A 752 -48.98 14.44 29.58
C VAL A 752 -47.98 15.18 30.47
N GLN A 753 -48.35 16.38 30.90
CA GLN A 753 -47.74 17.05 32.04
C GLN A 753 -47.84 16.11 33.25
N ALA A 754 -46.77 15.38 33.52
CA ALA A 754 -46.66 14.58 34.73
C ALA A 754 -45.70 15.24 35.69
N ASN A 755 -46.16 15.40 36.91
CA ASN A 755 -45.46 15.93 38.08
C ASN A 755 -43.99 15.57 38.18
N ARG A 756 -43.17 16.59 38.33
CA ARG A 756 -41.75 16.48 38.73
C ARG A 756 -41.62 16.03 40.20
N ASN A 757 -42.01 14.83 40.53
CA ASN A 757 -41.55 14.19 41.77
C ASN A 757 -41.85 12.68 41.66
N GLN A 758 -40.84 11.86 41.73
CA GLN A 758 -40.79 10.40 41.75
C GLN A 758 -40.69 9.70 40.38
N SER A 759 -39.44 9.58 39.92
CA SER A 759 -38.82 8.32 39.49
C SER A 759 -37.32 8.57 39.28
N THR A 760 -36.49 7.99 40.12
CA THR A 760 -35.06 7.86 39.95
C THR A 760 -34.73 6.78 38.89
N ASP A 761 -35.30 6.90 37.70
CA ASP A 761 -34.84 6.13 36.54
C ASP A 761 -33.55 6.77 36.05
N THR A 762 -32.41 6.33 36.64
CA THR A 762 -31.11 6.84 36.35
C THR A 762 -30.67 6.42 34.94
N LYS A 763 -30.51 7.40 34.06
CA LYS A 763 -29.82 7.24 32.76
C LYS A 763 -28.53 6.48 32.98
N VAL A 764 -28.24 5.48 32.13
CA VAL A 764 -26.97 4.74 32.22
C VAL A 764 -25.83 5.68 31.86
N GLU A 765 -24.99 6.01 32.83
CA GLU A 765 -23.84 6.88 32.64
C GLU A 765 -22.65 6.11 32.06
N LYS A 766 -21.76 6.82 31.37
CA LYS A 766 -20.50 6.27 30.88
C LYS A 766 -19.62 5.86 32.07
N LEU A 767 -18.99 4.65 31.99
CA LEU A 767 -18.03 4.21 33.00
C LEU A 767 -16.75 5.05 32.96
N PRO A 768 -16.13 5.36 34.10
CA PRO A 768 -14.82 6.01 34.15
C PRO A 768 -13.77 5.09 33.49
N ASN A 769 -12.73 5.71 32.93
CA ASN A 769 -11.63 5.02 32.26
C ASN A 769 -12.04 4.11 31.09
N THR A 770 -13.14 4.43 30.42
CA THR A 770 -13.59 3.79 29.19
C THR A 770 -13.57 4.74 28.00
N THR A 771 -13.63 4.19 26.78
CA THR A 771 -13.67 4.98 25.54
C THR A 771 -14.98 4.76 24.78
N THR A 772 -15.40 5.75 24.01
CA THR A 772 -16.48 5.64 23.03
C THR A 772 -15.97 5.31 21.62
N GLY A 773 -14.67 5.01 21.50
CA GLY A 773 -14.05 4.77 20.19
C GLY A 773 -14.24 5.97 19.27
N HIS A 774 -14.70 5.69 18.03
CA HIS A 774 -14.92 6.70 17.00
C HIS A 774 -16.38 7.15 16.86
N LEU A 775 -17.30 6.68 17.72
CA LEU A 775 -18.75 6.96 17.56
C LEU A 775 -19.06 8.46 17.41
N PHE A 776 -18.31 9.33 18.10
CA PHE A 776 -18.49 10.78 18.08
C PHE A 776 -17.31 11.55 17.47
N ARG A 777 -16.32 10.88 16.93
CA ARG A 777 -15.14 11.51 16.31
C ARG A 777 -14.71 10.73 15.08
N PRO A 778 -14.73 11.32 13.88
CA PRO A 778 -14.30 10.62 12.68
C PRO A 778 -12.81 10.23 12.75
N VAL A 779 -12.45 9.15 12.08
CA VAL A 779 -11.05 8.79 11.84
C VAL A 779 -10.46 9.69 10.74
N LEU A 780 -9.19 10.01 10.88
CA LEU A 780 -8.45 10.78 9.88
C LEU A 780 -8.02 9.89 8.71
#